data_24f426a60ccae35a7e84dc66efa29e78
#
_entry.id   24f426a60ccae35a7e84dc66efa29e78
#
_cell.length_a   1.000
_cell.length_b   1.000
_cell.length_c   1.000
_cell.angle_alpha   90.00
_cell.angle_beta   90.00
_cell.angle_gamma   90.00
#
_symmetry.space_group_name_H-M   'P 1'
#
loop_
_entity.id
_entity.type
_entity.pdbx_description
1 polymer ?
#
loop_
_entity_poly.entity_id
_entity_poly.type
_entity_poly.pdbx_seq_one_letter_code
_entity_poly.pdbx_strand_id
1 'polypeptide(L)'
;MKKTESNGALSGNPENPVNPVSTPLPNSRKIYAVGKQHVDLRVPFREISLAPTKTMSGEIEVNEPVRVYDTSGPWGDTDFAGNVEQGLPALRATWIRDRDDVEEIEGRAVKPIDDGYLSEKHAADAAGKRPTLNVQRSTSNGSSGNNLQSAIFNLQSHKPLRAKPGKCVTQLFYARRGIITPEMEFIAIRESLGRARRSEVGGERLAGDNGREAPTSNIEHQTSNIARNDLAQQHRGESFGANIPREITPEFVRAEVARGRAIIPNNINHPEIEPMIIGRNFLVKINANIGNSAVASSIDEEVEKMRWATKWGADTVMDLSTGKNIHATREWIIRNSPVPIGTVPIYQALEKVGGRAEELTWEIYRDTLIEQAEQGVDYFTVHAGVLLRYIPMTARRATGIVSRGGSIMAKWCLAHHQESFLYTKWDEICEIMAAYDVSFSIGDGLRPGSIADANDEAQFAELYTQGELTQRAWKQHVQVMNEGPGHVPMHMIKENMEKQLEWCGEAPFYTLGPLTTDIAPGYDHITSAIGAAMIGWYGCAMLCYVTPKEHLGLPNKKDVKDGVIAYKIAAHAADLAKGHPGAQHRDNAISKARFEFRWEDQFNLSLDPETAREFHDETLPQEGAKTAHFCSMCGPHFCSMRITEDVRRYAAEQGIAEEAAIKEGLEQKATEFNEAGAEVYSKV
;
A
#
# COMPACT_ATOMS: atom_id res chain seq x y z
N MET A 1 45.93 -42.19 3.17
CA MET A 1 45.30 -43.36 3.78
C MET A 1 43.87 -42.95 4.20
N LYS A 2 42.96 -43.64 3.59
CA LYS A 2 41.53 -43.82 3.78
C LYS A 2 40.73 -42.88 4.72
N LYS A 3 39.81 -42.14 4.08
CA LYS A 3 38.55 -41.59 4.62
C LYS A 3 37.66 -42.69 5.19
N THR A 4 36.97 -42.39 6.24
CA THR A 4 35.72 -43.10 6.61
C THR A 4 34.60 -42.07 6.71
N GLU A 5 33.68 -42.17 5.76
CA GLU A 5 32.37 -41.49 5.75
C GLU A 5 31.46 -42.24 6.75
N SER A 6 30.74 -41.50 7.58
CA SER A 6 29.58 -42.02 8.29
C SER A 6 28.33 -41.32 7.79
N ASN A 7 27.58 -42.02 6.95
CA ASN A 7 26.21 -41.66 6.56
C ASN A 7 25.27 -41.81 7.76
N GLY A 8 24.69 -40.70 8.19
CA GLY A 8 23.50 -40.69 9.03
C GLY A 8 22.32 -40.19 8.20
N ALA A 9 21.56 -41.09 7.60
CA ALA A 9 20.34 -40.80 6.90
C ALA A 9 19.25 -40.39 7.91
N LEU A 10 18.85 -39.14 7.94
CA LEU A 10 17.58 -38.69 8.48
C LEU A 10 16.53 -38.78 7.37
N SER A 11 15.66 -39.76 7.44
CA SER A 11 14.45 -39.91 6.65
C SER A 11 13.42 -38.88 7.13
N GLY A 12 13.41 -37.69 6.52
CA GLY A 12 12.30 -36.75 6.59
C GLY A 12 11.51 -36.89 5.31
N ASN A 13 10.22 -37.20 5.43
CA ASN A 13 9.24 -37.09 4.35
C ASN A 13 9.32 -35.68 3.72
N PRO A 14 9.38 -35.53 2.42
CA PRO A 14 9.25 -34.19 1.83
C PRO A 14 7.78 -33.76 1.97
N GLU A 15 7.49 -33.04 3.04
CA GLU A 15 6.25 -32.27 3.15
C GLU A 15 6.18 -31.32 1.95
N ASN A 16 5.00 -31.24 1.35
CA ASN A 16 4.69 -30.27 0.28
C ASN A 16 5.27 -28.90 0.64
N PRO A 17 6.02 -28.24 -0.23
CA PRO A 17 6.54 -26.92 0.07
C PRO A 17 5.35 -25.99 0.35
N VAL A 18 5.20 -25.60 1.61
CA VAL A 18 4.19 -24.64 2.05
C VAL A 18 4.39 -23.38 1.19
N ASN A 19 3.36 -22.97 0.47
CA ASN A 19 3.41 -21.76 -0.35
C ASN A 19 3.71 -20.57 0.57
N PRO A 20 4.89 -19.91 0.48
CA PRO A 20 5.30 -18.88 1.43
C PRO A 20 4.38 -17.64 1.43
N VAL A 21 3.54 -17.47 0.38
CA VAL A 21 2.55 -16.40 0.30
C VAL A 21 1.38 -16.64 1.26
N SER A 22 1.01 -17.90 1.51
CA SER A 22 -0.09 -18.27 2.40
C SER A 22 0.31 -18.40 3.87
N THR A 23 1.60 -18.25 4.21
CA THR A 23 2.05 -18.34 5.60
C THR A 23 1.65 -17.05 6.34
N PRO A 24 0.86 -17.12 7.43
CA PRO A 24 0.53 -15.96 8.24
C PRO A 24 1.80 -15.33 8.84
N LEU A 25 1.77 -14.02 9.04
CA LEU A 25 2.84 -13.36 9.79
C LEU A 25 2.82 -13.81 11.26
N PRO A 26 4.00 -14.00 11.90
CA PRO A 26 4.09 -14.61 13.20
C PRO A 26 3.28 -13.89 14.28
N ASN A 27 2.80 -14.65 15.27
CA ASN A 27 2.09 -14.19 16.45
C ASN A 27 0.92 -13.22 16.17
N SER A 28 0.28 -13.38 15.05
CA SER A 28 -0.86 -12.58 14.64
C SER A 28 -2.00 -13.46 14.14
N ARG A 29 -3.21 -12.96 14.31
CA ARG A 29 -4.42 -13.60 13.79
C ARG A 29 -5.22 -12.61 12.98
N LYS A 30 -5.95 -13.10 11.98
CA LYS A 30 -6.91 -12.30 11.27
C LYS A 30 -8.19 -12.19 12.09
N ILE A 31 -8.69 -10.97 12.22
CA ILE A 31 -9.97 -10.67 12.88
C ILE A 31 -10.78 -9.75 11.96
N TYR A 32 -12.10 -9.74 12.16
CA TYR A 32 -13.00 -8.92 11.36
C TYR A 32 -13.79 -7.95 12.24
N ALA A 33 -13.76 -6.67 11.89
CA ALA A 33 -14.70 -5.69 12.43
C ALA A 33 -15.98 -5.70 11.59
N VAL A 34 -17.13 -5.51 12.24
CA VAL A 34 -18.46 -5.51 11.58
C VAL A 34 -18.96 -4.07 11.40
N GLY A 35 -19.77 -3.86 10.34
CA GLY A 35 -20.44 -2.59 10.09
C GLY A 35 -21.54 -2.30 11.11
N LYS A 36 -21.88 -1.01 11.28
CA LYS A 36 -23.01 -0.57 12.10
C LYS A 36 -24.27 -0.36 11.27
N GLN A 37 -24.15 0.23 10.08
CA GLN A 37 -25.26 0.46 9.15
C GLN A 37 -25.46 -0.76 8.24
N HIS A 38 -24.37 -1.36 7.77
CA HIS A 38 -24.37 -2.56 6.95
C HIS A 38 -23.76 -3.72 7.77
N VAL A 39 -24.61 -4.50 8.42
CA VAL A 39 -24.21 -5.54 9.38
C VAL A 39 -23.50 -6.75 8.75
N ASP A 40 -23.58 -6.89 7.45
CA ASP A 40 -22.86 -7.90 6.64
C ASP A 40 -21.41 -7.53 6.35
N LEU A 41 -21.03 -6.26 6.58
CA LEU A 41 -19.63 -5.81 6.40
C LEU A 41 -18.70 -6.53 7.36
N ARG A 42 -17.59 -7.02 6.81
CA ARG A 42 -16.50 -7.66 7.55
C ARG A 42 -15.17 -7.05 7.10
N VAL A 43 -14.65 -6.13 7.89
CA VAL A 43 -13.40 -5.42 7.61
C VAL A 43 -12.23 -6.15 8.27
N PRO A 44 -11.24 -6.67 7.50
CA PRO A 44 -10.17 -7.49 8.04
C PRO A 44 -9.08 -6.66 8.72
N PHE A 45 -8.63 -7.14 9.87
CA PHE A 45 -7.46 -6.64 10.58
C PHE A 45 -6.56 -7.81 10.96
N ARG A 46 -5.29 -7.56 10.98
CA ARG A 46 -4.31 -8.39 11.63
C ARG A 46 -4.14 -7.91 13.06
N GLU A 47 -4.50 -8.73 14.05
CA GLU A 47 -4.32 -8.47 15.46
C GLU A 47 -3.04 -9.14 15.93
N ILE A 48 -2.06 -8.35 16.39
CA ILE A 48 -0.76 -8.79 16.88
C ILE A 48 -0.86 -8.89 18.40
N SER A 49 -0.76 -10.12 18.93
CA SER A 49 -0.76 -10.37 20.37
C SER A 49 0.58 -10.01 20.97
N LEU A 50 0.55 -9.41 22.17
CA LEU A 50 1.74 -8.98 22.89
C LEU A 50 1.87 -9.73 24.22
N ALA A 51 3.12 -10.05 24.59
CA ALA A 51 3.43 -10.65 25.87
C ALA A 51 3.17 -9.64 27.02
N PRO A 52 2.77 -10.09 28.21
CA PRO A 52 2.60 -9.20 29.35
C PRO A 52 3.94 -8.66 29.83
N THR A 53 3.92 -7.45 30.39
CA THR A 53 5.05 -6.83 31.08
C THR A 53 5.06 -7.25 32.53
N LYS A 54 6.21 -7.69 33.05
CA LYS A 54 6.42 -7.80 34.48
C LYS A 54 7.01 -6.49 34.99
N THR A 55 6.22 -5.76 35.77
CA THR A 55 6.64 -4.48 36.35
C THR A 55 7.73 -4.68 37.41
N MET A 56 8.40 -3.62 37.79
CA MET A 56 9.42 -3.66 38.85
C MET A 56 8.84 -4.00 40.24
N SER A 57 7.57 -3.68 40.46
CA SER A 57 6.83 -4.11 41.66
C SER A 57 6.49 -5.61 41.66
N GLY A 58 6.75 -6.32 40.55
CA GLY A 58 6.44 -7.73 40.35
C GLY A 58 5.01 -7.98 39.85
N GLU A 59 4.23 -6.95 39.63
CA GLU A 59 2.89 -7.05 39.04
C GLU A 59 2.96 -7.40 37.56
N ILE A 60 1.93 -8.07 37.06
CA ILE A 60 1.82 -8.42 35.64
C ILE A 60 0.87 -7.44 34.97
N GLU A 61 1.40 -6.61 34.07
CA GLU A 61 0.63 -5.70 33.22
C GLU A 61 0.35 -6.37 31.87
N VAL A 62 -0.92 -6.47 31.50
CA VAL A 62 -1.34 -6.98 30.21
C VAL A 62 -1.17 -5.90 29.15
N ASN A 63 -0.40 -6.20 28.10
CA ASN A 63 -0.29 -5.32 26.93
C ASN A 63 -1.44 -5.58 25.95
N GLU A 64 -2.14 -4.53 25.58
CA GLU A 64 -3.22 -4.61 24.59
C GLU A 64 -2.65 -5.00 23.21
N PRO A 65 -3.33 -5.87 22.45
CA PRO A 65 -2.89 -6.24 21.11
C PRO A 65 -2.94 -5.04 20.16
N VAL A 66 -2.02 -5.01 19.20
CA VAL A 66 -1.98 -3.98 18.16
C VAL A 66 -2.70 -4.49 16.92
N ARG A 67 -3.62 -3.68 16.39
CA ARG A 67 -4.36 -3.98 15.16
C ARG A 67 -3.84 -3.14 14.02
N VAL A 68 -3.60 -3.80 12.88
CA VAL A 68 -3.24 -3.17 11.61
C VAL A 68 -4.18 -3.70 10.53
N TYR A 69 -4.51 -2.86 9.53
CA TYR A 69 -5.30 -3.33 8.41
C TYR A 69 -4.52 -4.42 7.64
N ASP A 70 -5.21 -5.45 7.22
CA ASP A 70 -4.61 -6.58 6.50
C ASP A 70 -4.97 -6.53 5.02
N THR A 71 -4.05 -6.02 4.20
CA THR A 71 -4.22 -5.87 2.74
C THR A 71 -4.16 -7.19 1.97
N SER A 72 -3.84 -8.31 2.62
CA SER A 72 -3.75 -9.62 1.95
C SER A 72 -5.12 -10.21 1.59
N GLY A 73 -6.21 -9.58 2.05
CA GLY A 73 -7.56 -10.07 1.83
C GLY A 73 -7.74 -11.52 2.31
N PRO A 74 -8.60 -12.31 1.68
CA PRO A 74 -8.81 -13.71 2.07
C PRO A 74 -7.53 -14.57 2.05
N TRP A 75 -6.52 -14.22 1.23
CA TRP A 75 -5.25 -14.97 1.17
C TRP A 75 -4.49 -15.02 2.48
N GLY A 76 -4.67 -14.03 3.36
CA GLY A 76 -4.07 -14.00 4.69
C GLY A 76 -4.92 -14.69 5.78
N ASP A 77 -6.05 -15.27 5.43
CA ASP A 77 -6.93 -15.99 6.35
C ASP A 77 -6.60 -17.49 6.33
N THR A 78 -6.26 -18.06 7.49
CA THR A 78 -5.95 -19.49 7.62
C THR A 78 -7.14 -20.39 7.33
N ASP A 79 -8.37 -19.87 7.48
CA ASP A 79 -9.60 -20.62 7.24
C ASP A 79 -10.06 -20.53 5.78
N PHE A 80 -9.39 -19.73 4.95
CA PHE A 80 -9.71 -19.61 3.53
C PHE A 80 -9.15 -20.79 2.73
N ALA A 81 -10.03 -21.65 2.25
CA ALA A 81 -9.69 -22.86 1.48
C ALA A 81 -9.64 -22.65 -0.05
N GLY A 82 -9.79 -21.40 -0.55
CA GLY A 82 -9.75 -21.08 -1.98
C GLY A 82 -8.36 -21.23 -2.59
N ASN A 83 -8.33 -21.31 -3.92
CA ASN A 83 -7.08 -21.37 -4.69
C ASN A 83 -7.08 -20.31 -5.80
N VAL A 84 -5.92 -20.10 -6.45
CA VAL A 84 -5.73 -19.09 -7.50
C VAL A 84 -6.65 -19.35 -8.71
N GLU A 85 -6.95 -20.61 -9.02
CA GLU A 85 -7.83 -20.98 -10.15
C GLU A 85 -9.29 -20.59 -9.91
N GLN A 86 -9.73 -20.57 -8.65
CA GLN A 86 -11.08 -20.18 -8.27
C GLN A 86 -11.22 -18.67 -8.08
N GLY A 87 -10.12 -17.97 -7.84
CA GLY A 87 -10.10 -16.55 -7.50
C GLY A 87 -10.66 -16.28 -6.09
N LEU A 88 -10.88 -15.02 -5.81
CA LEU A 88 -11.42 -14.54 -4.54
C LEU A 88 -12.97 -14.51 -4.55
N PRO A 89 -13.61 -14.59 -3.37
CA PRO A 89 -15.03 -14.36 -3.25
C PRO A 89 -15.44 -12.95 -3.68
N ALA A 90 -16.54 -12.82 -4.39
CA ALA A 90 -17.08 -11.57 -4.88
C ALA A 90 -17.78 -10.77 -3.74
N LEU A 91 -17.00 -10.18 -2.85
CA LEU A 91 -17.43 -9.47 -1.64
C LEU A 91 -18.50 -8.41 -1.92
N ARG A 92 -18.35 -7.65 -3.00
CA ARG A 92 -19.21 -6.50 -3.34
C ARG A 92 -20.37 -6.83 -4.28
N ALA A 93 -20.51 -8.08 -4.72
CA ALA A 93 -21.50 -8.44 -5.75
C ALA A 93 -22.94 -8.07 -5.36
N THR A 94 -23.34 -8.30 -4.10
CA THR A 94 -24.65 -7.92 -3.57
C THR A 94 -24.80 -6.40 -3.46
N TRP A 95 -23.79 -5.71 -2.92
CA TRP A 95 -23.83 -4.25 -2.77
C TRP A 95 -24.00 -3.52 -4.09
N ILE A 96 -23.35 -4.01 -5.17
CA ILE A 96 -23.45 -3.44 -6.51
C ILE A 96 -24.86 -3.66 -7.08
N ARG A 97 -25.40 -4.88 -6.97
CA ARG A 97 -26.70 -5.24 -7.56
C ARG A 97 -27.89 -4.63 -6.81
N ASP A 98 -27.82 -4.51 -5.50
CA ASP A 98 -28.90 -3.97 -4.65
C ASP A 98 -29.17 -2.48 -4.90
N ARG A 99 -28.24 -1.75 -5.54
CA ARG A 99 -28.45 -0.34 -5.96
C ARG A 99 -29.40 -0.20 -7.15
N ASP A 100 -29.68 -1.27 -7.87
CA ASP A 100 -30.58 -1.32 -9.05
C ASP A 100 -30.26 -0.30 -10.15
N ASP A 101 -29.00 0.04 -10.32
CA ASP A 101 -28.50 1.00 -11.31
C ASP A 101 -27.57 0.37 -12.36
N VAL A 102 -27.29 -0.92 -12.25
CA VAL A 102 -26.48 -1.70 -13.20
C VAL A 102 -27.33 -2.65 -14.04
N GLU A 103 -26.86 -2.94 -15.23
CA GLU A 103 -27.37 -4.00 -16.11
C GLU A 103 -26.24 -4.96 -16.50
N GLU A 104 -26.57 -6.22 -16.66
CA GLU A 104 -25.66 -7.23 -17.20
C GLU A 104 -25.66 -7.14 -18.72
N ILE A 105 -24.49 -7.11 -19.34
CA ILE A 105 -24.31 -7.03 -20.79
C ILE A 105 -23.55 -8.24 -21.32
N GLU A 106 -23.64 -8.50 -22.63
CA GLU A 106 -22.83 -9.58 -23.25
C GLU A 106 -21.33 -9.24 -23.26
N GLY A 107 -20.98 -7.97 -23.10
CA GLY A 107 -19.62 -7.51 -23.12
C GLY A 107 -18.95 -7.59 -24.50
N ARG A 108 -17.74 -7.08 -24.57
CA ARG A 108 -16.91 -7.12 -25.74
C ARG A 108 -16.24 -8.48 -25.89
N ALA A 109 -16.31 -9.09 -27.09
CA ALA A 109 -15.57 -10.33 -27.35
C ALA A 109 -14.06 -10.13 -27.28
N VAL A 110 -13.38 -10.98 -26.53
CA VAL A 110 -11.90 -11.01 -26.44
C VAL A 110 -11.33 -11.51 -27.76
N LYS A 111 -10.33 -10.81 -28.28
CA LYS A 111 -9.66 -11.12 -29.55
C LYS A 111 -8.18 -11.45 -29.29
N PRO A 112 -7.50 -12.22 -30.16
CA PRO A 112 -6.08 -12.51 -30.01
C PRO A 112 -5.19 -11.25 -29.90
N ILE A 113 -5.61 -10.15 -30.51
CA ILE A 113 -4.92 -8.87 -30.46
C ILE A 113 -4.90 -8.26 -29.05
N ASP A 114 -5.87 -8.58 -28.20
CA ASP A 114 -5.95 -8.12 -26.83
C ASP A 114 -4.84 -8.75 -25.95
N ASP A 115 -4.41 -9.94 -26.34
CA ASP A 115 -3.24 -10.63 -25.79
C ASP A 115 -1.93 -10.31 -26.52
N GLY A 116 -1.91 -9.28 -27.36
CA GLY A 116 -0.75 -8.83 -28.11
C GLY A 116 -0.42 -9.70 -29.35
N TYR A 117 -1.30 -10.63 -29.76
CA TYR A 117 -1.10 -11.43 -30.97
C TYR A 117 -1.70 -10.72 -32.19
N LEU A 118 -0.85 -10.26 -33.09
CA LEU A 118 -1.26 -9.48 -34.28
C LEU A 118 -2.03 -10.27 -35.34
N SER A 119 -2.13 -11.61 -35.21
CA SER A 119 -2.96 -12.44 -36.06
C SER A 119 -3.41 -13.72 -35.34
N GLU A 120 -4.54 -14.28 -35.77
CA GLU A 120 -5.04 -15.57 -35.29
C GLU A 120 -4.06 -16.72 -35.48
N LYS A 121 -3.32 -16.71 -36.59
CA LYS A 121 -2.28 -17.70 -36.85
C LYS A 121 -1.19 -17.67 -35.79
N HIS A 122 -0.69 -16.48 -35.43
CA HIS A 122 0.32 -16.33 -34.38
C HIS A 122 -0.22 -16.74 -33.00
N ALA A 123 -1.50 -16.46 -32.71
CA ALA A 123 -2.15 -16.93 -31.50
C ALA A 123 -2.26 -18.46 -31.45
N ALA A 124 -2.64 -19.09 -32.54
CA ALA A 124 -2.72 -20.57 -32.65
C ALA A 124 -1.34 -21.22 -32.51
N ASP A 125 -0.32 -20.68 -33.18
CA ASP A 125 1.06 -21.15 -33.09
C ASP A 125 1.62 -21.02 -31.66
N ALA A 126 1.26 -19.96 -30.93
CA ALA A 126 1.64 -19.75 -29.55
C ALA A 126 0.90 -20.71 -28.61
N ALA A 127 -0.38 -20.98 -28.83
CA ALA A 127 -1.16 -21.94 -28.06
C ALA A 127 -0.60 -23.36 -28.17
N GLY A 128 -0.08 -23.73 -29.36
CA GLY A 128 0.59 -25.02 -29.60
C GLY A 128 1.99 -25.12 -28.98
N LYS A 129 2.62 -24.00 -28.61
CA LYS A 129 3.96 -23.92 -28.02
C LYS A 129 3.98 -23.58 -26.53
N ARG A 130 2.79 -23.44 -25.89
CA ARG A 130 2.75 -23.13 -24.46
C ARG A 130 3.51 -24.22 -23.69
N PRO A 131 4.54 -23.87 -22.89
CA PRO A 131 5.13 -24.82 -21.98
C PRO A 131 3.99 -25.29 -21.07
N THR A 132 3.72 -26.57 -21.07
CA THR A 132 2.99 -27.19 -19.97
C THR A 132 3.69 -26.79 -18.70
N LEU A 133 2.97 -26.13 -17.79
CA LEU A 133 3.45 -25.80 -16.44
C LEU A 133 4.30 -26.96 -15.95
N ASN A 134 5.62 -26.71 -15.76
CA ASN A 134 6.51 -27.63 -15.08
C ASN A 134 6.21 -27.59 -13.57
N VAL A 135 5.02 -28.02 -13.21
CA VAL A 135 4.78 -28.59 -11.89
C VAL A 135 5.55 -29.90 -11.92
N GLN A 136 6.59 -30.02 -11.12
CA GLN A 136 7.22 -31.31 -10.86
C GLN A 136 6.11 -32.29 -10.44
N ARG A 137 5.71 -33.12 -11.40
CA ARG A 137 4.73 -34.18 -11.16
C ARG A 137 5.32 -35.13 -10.16
N SER A 138 4.80 -35.13 -8.96
CA SER A 138 4.75 -36.36 -8.18
C SER A 138 3.75 -37.27 -8.92
N THR A 139 4.23 -38.41 -9.37
CA THR A 139 3.45 -39.41 -10.08
C THR A 139 2.37 -39.98 -9.16
N SER A 140 1.14 -39.50 -9.30
CA SER A 140 -0.06 -40.26 -8.98
C SER A 140 -1.02 -40.15 -10.16
N ASN A 141 -1.38 -41.29 -10.73
CA ASN A 141 -2.22 -41.48 -11.89
C ASN A 141 -3.57 -40.75 -11.78
N GLY A 142 -3.91 -39.94 -12.78
CA GLY A 142 -5.27 -39.47 -13.00
C GLY A 142 -5.34 -38.17 -13.82
N SER A 143 -5.81 -38.33 -15.05
CA SER A 143 -6.28 -37.31 -16.01
C SER A 143 -6.34 -35.85 -15.57
N SER A 144 -5.35 -35.03 -15.97
CA SER A 144 -5.33 -33.61 -15.65
C SER A 144 -4.84 -32.71 -16.79
N GLY A 145 -5.13 -33.05 -18.02
CA GLY A 145 -4.77 -32.26 -19.19
C GLY A 145 -5.74 -31.14 -19.58
N ASN A 146 -6.96 -31.14 -19.05
CA ASN A 146 -8.06 -30.26 -19.46
C ASN A 146 -8.39 -29.13 -18.45
N ASN A 147 -7.76 -29.10 -17.27
CA ASN A 147 -8.25 -28.24 -16.20
C ASN A 147 -7.84 -26.76 -16.33
N LEU A 148 -6.69 -26.44 -16.92
CA LEU A 148 -6.26 -25.02 -17.00
C LEU A 148 -7.08 -24.23 -18.04
N GLN A 149 -7.38 -24.84 -19.19
CA GLN A 149 -8.25 -24.20 -20.19
C GLN A 149 -9.70 -24.07 -19.69
N SER A 150 -10.20 -25.05 -18.91
CA SER A 150 -11.51 -24.96 -18.29
C SER A 150 -11.56 -23.96 -17.13
N ALA A 151 -10.47 -23.80 -16.37
CA ALA A 151 -10.37 -22.79 -15.30
C ALA A 151 -10.30 -21.37 -15.88
N ILE A 152 -9.51 -21.14 -16.94
CA ILE A 152 -9.50 -19.85 -17.67
C ILE A 152 -10.89 -19.56 -18.25
N PHE A 153 -11.56 -20.56 -18.81
CA PHE A 153 -12.93 -20.43 -19.33
C PHE A 153 -13.95 -20.09 -18.22
N ASN A 154 -13.80 -20.66 -17.04
CA ASN A 154 -14.67 -20.39 -15.89
C ASN A 154 -14.44 -18.98 -15.29
N LEU A 155 -13.19 -18.48 -15.27
CA LEU A 155 -12.88 -17.11 -14.85
C LEU A 155 -13.40 -16.07 -15.86
N GLN A 156 -13.39 -16.38 -17.15
CA GLN A 156 -13.88 -15.51 -18.23
C GLN A 156 -15.40 -15.56 -18.45
N SER A 157 -16.14 -16.41 -17.75
CA SER A 157 -17.58 -16.59 -17.96
C SER A 157 -18.48 -15.54 -17.29
N HIS A 158 -17.89 -14.55 -16.60
CA HIS A 158 -18.68 -13.47 -16.01
C HIS A 158 -19.12 -12.47 -17.08
N LYS A 159 -20.45 -12.31 -17.20
CA LYS A 159 -21.01 -11.22 -18.00
C LYS A 159 -20.72 -9.89 -17.27
N PRO A 160 -20.13 -8.91 -17.94
CA PRO A 160 -19.83 -7.65 -17.32
C PRO A 160 -21.08 -6.85 -16.99
N LEU A 161 -20.98 -6.06 -15.93
CA LEU A 161 -21.98 -5.07 -15.55
C LEU A 161 -21.63 -3.71 -16.16
N ARG A 162 -22.66 -2.92 -16.45
CA ARG A 162 -22.56 -1.54 -16.88
C ARG A 162 -23.69 -0.73 -16.26
N ALA A 163 -23.48 0.58 -16.09
CA ALA A 163 -24.55 1.48 -15.69
C ALA A 163 -25.74 1.39 -16.64
N LYS A 164 -26.98 1.28 -16.12
CA LYS A 164 -28.21 1.37 -16.91
C LYS A 164 -28.28 2.71 -17.64
N PRO A 165 -28.94 2.78 -18.81
CA PRO A 165 -29.12 4.04 -19.52
C PRO A 165 -29.68 5.15 -18.62
N GLY A 166 -29.00 6.28 -18.56
CA GLY A 166 -29.38 7.42 -17.73
C GLY A 166 -29.09 7.30 -16.23
N LYS A 167 -28.42 6.21 -15.79
CA LYS A 167 -27.91 6.03 -14.43
C LYS A 167 -26.42 6.32 -14.37
N CYS A 168 -25.92 6.61 -13.17
CA CYS A 168 -24.50 6.75 -12.88
C CYS A 168 -24.18 5.89 -11.65
N VAL A 169 -23.09 5.14 -11.71
CA VAL A 169 -22.70 4.12 -10.73
C VAL A 169 -21.46 4.50 -9.92
N THR A 170 -20.94 5.73 -10.11
CA THR A 170 -19.69 6.14 -9.49
C THR A 170 -19.84 6.51 -8.02
N GLN A 171 -18.84 6.21 -7.20
CA GLN A 171 -18.82 6.59 -5.78
C GLN A 171 -18.93 8.12 -5.61
N LEU A 172 -18.36 8.91 -6.52
CA LEU A 172 -18.48 10.37 -6.53
C LEU A 172 -19.94 10.82 -6.73
N PHE A 173 -20.70 10.16 -7.60
CA PHE A 173 -22.10 10.44 -7.82
C PHE A 173 -22.94 10.16 -6.57
N TYR A 174 -22.76 8.98 -5.95
CA TYR A 174 -23.47 8.64 -4.73
C TYR A 174 -23.14 9.61 -3.59
N ALA A 175 -21.85 9.93 -3.42
CA ALA A 175 -21.39 10.85 -2.39
C ALA A 175 -22.04 12.25 -2.55
N ARG A 176 -22.12 12.78 -3.77
CA ARG A 176 -22.77 14.08 -4.09
C ARG A 176 -24.28 14.05 -3.88
N ARG A 177 -24.91 12.88 -3.98
CA ARG A 177 -26.34 12.66 -3.67
C ARG A 177 -26.60 12.49 -2.18
N GLY A 178 -25.58 12.52 -1.34
CA GLY A 178 -25.73 12.31 0.11
C GLY A 178 -25.84 10.84 0.52
N ILE A 179 -25.61 9.91 -0.42
CA ILE A 179 -25.72 8.46 -0.19
C ILE A 179 -24.40 7.97 0.42
N ILE A 180 -24.51 7.26 1.53
CA ILE A 180 -23.39 6.50 2.13
C ILE A 180 -23.52 5.06 1.64
N THR A 181 -22.51 4.63 0.88
CA THR A 181 -22.45 3.27 0.33
C THR A 181 -21.81 2.31 1.32
N PRO A 182 -22.02 0.98 1.21
CA PRO A 182 -21.30 -0.01 2.02
C PRO A 182 -19.78 0.15 1.94
N GLU A 183 -19.26 0.54 0.77
CA GLU A 183 -17.86 0.83 0.57
C GLU A 183 -17.35 1.98 1.45
N MET A 184 -18.14 3.04 1.64
CA MET A 184 -17.78 4.18 2.49
C MET A 184 -17.76 3.80 3.97
N GLU A 185 -18.68 2.95 4.43
CA GLU A 185 -18.66 2.42 5.80
C GLU A 185 -17.48 1.46 6.02
N PHE A 186 -17.20 0.57 5.06
CA PHE A 186 -16.02 -0.29 5.10
C PHE A 186 -14.74 0.52 5.29
N ILE A 187 -14.58 1.59 4.50
CA ILE A 187 -13.43 2.50 4.56
C ILE A 187 -13.35 3.21 5.92
N ALA A 188 -14.47 3.69 6.45
CA ALA A 188 -14.49 4.36 7.75
C ALA A 188 -13.97 3.45 8.87
N ILE A 189 -14.36 2.17 8.86
CA ILE A 189 -13.88 1.16 9.79
C ILE A 189 -12.37 0.89 9.57
N ARG A 190 -11.96 0.71 8.31
CA ARG A 190 -10.57 0.48 7.92
C ARG A 190 -9.65 1.60 8.40
N GLU A 191 -9.99 2.86 8.12
CA GLU A 191 -9.17 4.03 8.43
C GLU A 191 -9.18 4.37 9.94
N SER A 192 -10.21 3.98 10.66
CA SER A 192 -10.27 4.10 12.12
C SER A 192 -9.48 3.02 12.88
N LEU A 193 -8.83 2.09 12.18
CA LEU A 193 -8.02 1.00 12.73
C LEU A 193 -8.77 0.17 13.80
N GLY A 194 -10.07 -0.02 13.61
CA GLY A 194 -10.92 -0.80 14.53
C GLY A 194 -11.10 -0.19 15.92
N ARG A 195 -10.82 1.12 16.10
CA ARG A 195 -10.92 1.82 17.39
C ARG A 195 -12.33 1.96 17.95
N ALA A 196 -13.37 1.80 17.16
CA ALA A 196 -14.76 2.02 17.55
C ALA A 196 -15.27 1.16 18.73
N ARG A 197 -14.45 0.27 19.31
CA ARG A 197 -14.84 -0.60 20.42
C ARG A 197 -14.55 -0.10 21.83
N ARG A 198 -13.84 1.02 22.02
CA ARG A 198 -13.59 1.53 23.39
C ARG A 198 -14.81 2.19 24.06
N SER A 199 -15.82 2.62 23.28
CA SER A 199 -17.03 3.23 23.86
C SER A 199 -18.10 2.22 24.31
N GLU A 200 -18.03 0.96 23.90
CA GLU A 200 -19.08 -0.03 24.21
C GLU A 200 -18.78 -0.90 25.45
N VAL A 201 -17.54 -0.94 25.94
CA VAL A 201 -17.17 -1.70 27.14
C VAL A 201 -17.18 -0.84 28.42
N GLY A 202 -17.31 0.48 28.26
CA GLY A 202 -17.37 1.46 29.37
C GLY A 202 -18.78 1.96 29.75
N GLY A 203 -19.83 1.36 29.22
CA GLY A 203 -21.21 1.88 29.26
C GLY A 203 -22.18 1.27 30.27
N GLU A 204 -21.74 0.63 31.35
CA GLU A 204 -22.59 0.41 32.52
C GLU A 204 -22.12 1.28 33.67
N ARG A 205 -22.40 2.58 33.59
CA ARG A 205 -22.51 3.40 34.80
C ARG A 205 -23.94 3.24 35.32
N LEU A 206 -24.06 2.48 36.39
CA LEU A 206 -25.22 2.48 37.26
C LEU A 206 -25.60 3.93 37.61
N ALA A 207 -26.80 4.32 37.26
CA ALA A 207 -27.42 5.54 37.73
C ALA A 207 -27.67 5.41 39.23
N GLY A 208 -27.09 6.35 40.00
CA GLY A 208 -27.46 6.58 41.42
C GLY A 208 -26.24 6.64 42.34
N ASP A 209 -25.73 7.81 42.64
CA ASP A 209 -25.80 8.35 43.98
C ASP A 209 -25.25 9.79 44.09
N ASN A 210 -25.86 10.52 44.98
CA ASN A 210 -25.66 11.92 45.28
C ASN A 210 -24.30 12.22 45.95
N GLY A 211 -23.73 13.33 45.54
CA GLY A 211 -22.80 14.22 46.21
C GLY A 211 -22.12 13.78 47.52
N ARG A 212 -20.86 13.35 47.39
CA ARG A 212 -19.85 13.50 48.44
C ARG A 212 -18.49 13.69 47.81
N GLU A 213 -17.82 14.77 48.15
CA GLU A 213 -16.41 15.01 47.85
C GLU A 213 -15.56 13.86 48.41
N ALA A 214 -14.77 13.24 47.55
CA ALA A 214 -13.82 12.19 47.89
C ALA A 214 -12.41 12.79 48.03
N PRO A 215 -11.58 12.28 48.96
CA PRO A 215 -10.31 12.88 49.35
C PRO A 215 -9.22 12.75 48.29
N THR A 216 -8.34 13.73 48.24
CA THR A 216 -7.30 14.05 47.28
C THR A 216 -6.15 13.05 47.10
N SER A 217 -6.22 11.82 47.57
CA SER A 217 -5.12 10.84 47.50
C SER A 217 -5.12 9.89 46.30
N ASN A 218 -6.12 9.98 45.41
CA ASN A 218 -6.22 9.11 44.20
C ASN A 218 -5.84 9.81 42.88
N ILE A 219 -5.28 11.03 42.94
CA ILE A 219 -4.99 11.81 41.73
C ILE A 219 -3.69 11.34 41.06
N GLU A 220 -2.71 10.86 41.81
CA GLU A 220 -1.41 10.45 41.25
C GLU A 220 -1.49 9.13 40.45
N HIS A 221 -2.33 8.18 40.83
CA HIS A 221 -2.52 6.95 40.06
C HIS A 221 -3.40 7.13 38.83
N GLN A 222 -4.33 8.09 38.83
CA GLN A 222 -5.12 8.41 37.65
C GLN A 222 -4.32 9.24 36.62
N THR A 223 -3.41 10.10 37.08
CA THR A 223 -2.54 10.87 36.18
C THR A 223 -1.54 10.00 35.44
N SER A 224 -1.00 8.95 36.05
CA SER A 224 -0.09 8.01 35.34
C SER A 224 -0.79 7.20 34.25
N ASN A 225 -2.05 6.82 34.43
CA ASN A 225 -2.83 6.10 33.40
C ASN A 225 -3.37 7.03 32.32
N ILE A 226 -3.70 8.28 32.67
CA ILE A 226 -4.09 9.31 31.69
C ILE A 226 -2.89 9.74 30.84
N ALA A 227 -1.72 9.95 31.44
CA ALA A 227 -0.48 10.26 30.73
C ALA A 227 -0.03 9.13 29.81
N ARG A 228 -0.20 7.85 30.21
CA ARG A 228 0.11 6.70 29.35
C ARG A 228 -0.83 6.56 28.15
N ASN A 229 -2.09 6.96 28.26
CA ASN A 229 -3.02 6.99 27.14
C ASN A 229 -2.80 8.19 26.21
N ASP A 230 -2.20 9.28 26.70
CA ASP A 230 -1.86 10.47 25.89
C ASP A 230 -0.59 10.29 25.06
N LEU A 231 0.25 9.26 25.32
CA LEU A 231 1.41 8.92 24.49
C LEU A 231 1.03 8.65 23.01
N ALA A 232 -0.20 8.22 22.74
CA ALA A 232 -0.70 8.03 21.38
C ALA A 232 -0.77 9.33 20.55
N GLN A 233 -0.68 10.50 21.20
CA GLN A 233 -0.71 11.83 20.57
C GLN A 233 0.36 12.76 21.14
N GLN A 234 1.47 12.22 21.61
CA GLN A 234 2.56 12.99 22.22
C GLN A 234 3.10 14.08 21.29
N HIS A 235 3.10 13.81 19.99
CA HIS A 235 3.50 14.76 18.96
C HIS A 235 2.29 15.11 18.08
N ARG A 236 1.91 16.39 18.09
CA ARG A 236 0.73 16.85 17.31
C ARG A 236 0.93 16.77 15.81
N GLY A 237 2.17 16.74 15.36
CA GLY A 237 2.51 16.81 13.95
C GLY A 237 2.25 18.18 13.33
N GLU A 238 2.52 18.29 12.03
CA GLU A 238 2.24 19.43 11.17
C GLU A 238 1.45 18.94 9.96
N SER A 239 0.19 19.28 9.85
CA SER A 239 -0.70 18.68 8.85
C SER A 239 -0.67 19.37 7.48
N PHE A 240 0.00 20.52 7.36
CA PHE A 240 0.01 21.36 6.15
C PHE A 240 -1.40 21.59 5.54
N GLY A 241 -2.39 21.78 6.39
CA GLY A 241 -3.78 21.99 5.99
C GLY A 241 -4.60 20.71 5.75
N ALA A 242 -4.07 19.53 5.98
CA ALA A 242 -4.89 18.33 6.08
C ALA A 242 -5.80 18.42 7.32
N ASN A 243 -7.06 18.07 7.15
CA ASN A 243 -8.06 18.06 8.23
C ASN A 243 -8.40 16.62 8.58
N ILE A 244 -7.62 16.04 9.51
CA ILE A 244 -7.72 14.64 9.90
C ILE A 244 -8.53 14.56 11.21
N PRO A 245 -9.78 14.03 11.18
CA PRO A 245 -10.58 13.90 12.40
C PRO A 245 -10.02 12.79 13.31
N ARG A 246 -10.38 12.85 14.61
CA ARG A 246 -10.02 11.78 15.55
C ARG A 246 -10.64 10.44 15.22
N GLU A 247 -11.82 10.44 14.63
CA GLU A 247 -12.55 9.26 14.16
C GLU A 247 -12.96 9.49 12.70
N ILE A 248 -12.66 8.56 11.83
CA ILE A 248 -13.11 8.56 10.44
C ILE A 248 -14.51 7.95 10.41
N THR A 249 -15.52 8.75 10.08
CA THR A 249 -16.90 8.29 9.97
C THR A 249 -17.31 8.09 8.51
N PRO A 250 -18.35 7.29 8.22
CA PRO A 250 -18.87 7.15 6.86
C PRO A 250 -19.29 8.48 6.22
N GLU A 251 -19.81 9.41 7.03
CA GLU A 251 -20.18 10.76 6.62
C GLU A 251 -18.96 11.59 6.22
N PHE A 252 -17.85 11.45 6.95
CA PHE A 252 -16.60 12.11 6.62
C PHE A 252 -16.05 11.56 5.30
N VAL A 253 -16.00 10.23 5.13
CA VAL A 253 -15.60 9.57 3.88
C VAL A 253 -16.44 10.09 2.72
N ARG A 254 -17.77 10.06 2.84
CA ARG A 254 -18.69 10.60 1.84
C ARG A 254 -18.41 12.08 1.52
N ALA A 255 -18.18 12.90 2.54
CA ALA A 255 -17.95 14.34 2.34
C ALA A 255 -16.65 14.63 1.57
N GLU A 256 -15.57 13.88 1.85
CA GLU A 256 -14.29 14.01 1.15
C GLU A 256 -14.40 13.54 -0.32
N VAL A 257 -15.09 12.43 -0.56
CA VAL A 257 -15.36 11.94 -1.92
C VAL A 257 -16.24 12.92 -2.68
N ALA A 258 -17.33 13.44 -2.08
CA ALA A 258 -18.25 14.40 -2.74
C ALA A 258 -17.54 15.67 -3.21
N ARG A 259 -16.50 16.09 -2.50
CA ARG A 259 -15.66 17.27 -2.82
C ARG A 259 -14.59 16.97 -3.89
N GLY A 260 -14.36 15.70 -4.22
CA GLY A 260 -13.27 15.26 -5.09
C GLY A 260 -11.90 15.19 -4.41
N ARG A 261 -11.82 15.42 -3.09
CA ARG A 261 -10.56 15.38 -2.32
C ARG A 261 -10.11 13.96 -1.92
N ALA A 262 -10.95 13.00 -2.20
CA ALA A 262 -10.63 11.58 -2.06
C ALA A 262 -11.34 10.76 -3.14
N ILE A 263 -10.75 9.61 -3.49
CA ILE A 263 -11.33 8.65 -4.42
C ILE A 263 -11.42 7.26 -3.79
N ILE A 264 -12.41 6.50 -4.24
CA ILE A 264 -12.59 5.08 -3.94
C ILE A 264 -12.48 4.35 -5.28
N PRO A 265 -11.30 3.87 -5.69
CA PRO A 265 -11.16 3.14 -6.95
C PRO A 265 -11.83 1.76 -6.81
N ASN A 266 -12.90 1.52 -7.59
CA ASN A 266 -13.88 0.53 -7.20
C ASN A 266 -14.79 0.08 -8.35
N ASN A 267 -14.19 -0.39 -9.46
CA ASN A 267 -14.92 -0.85 -10.63
C ASN A 267 -16.04 -1.85 -10.25
N ILE A 268 -17.22 -1.68 -10.85
CA ILE A 268 -18.35 -2.59 -10.62
C ILE A 268 -18.10 -4.02 -11.15
N ASN A 269 -17.10 -4.21 -12.01
CA ASN A 269 -16.68 -5.52 -12.53
C ASN A 269 -15.48 -6.14 -11.77
N HIS A 270 -15.10 -5.53 -10.63
CA HIS A 270 -14.13 -6.10 -9.69
C HIS A 270 -14.78 -6.26 -8.31
N PRO A 271 -15.74 -7.16 -8.17
CA PRO A 271 -16.47 -7.32 -6.92
C PRO A 271 -15.67 -8.00 -5.80
N GLU A 272 -14.49 -8.53 -6.09
CA GLU A 272 -13.62 -9.23 -5.15
C GLU A 272 -12.85 -8.29 -4.22
N ILE A 273 -12.70 -7.00 -4.58
CA ILE A 273 -11.87 -6.07 -3.82
C ILE A 273 -12.48 -5.68 -2.46
N GLU A 274 -11.59 -5.45 -1.53
CA GLU A 274 -11.86 -4.78 -0.27
C GLU A 274 -11.71 -3.25 -0.47
N PRO A 275 -12.76 -2.45 -0.24
CA PRO A 275 -12.73 -1.03 -0.51
C PRO A 275 -11.62 -0.29 0.23
N MET A 276 -11.02 0.70 -0.45
CA MET A 276 -10.02 1.59 0.11
C MET A 276 -10.19 3.02 -0.41
N ILE A 277 -9.58 3.97 0.26
CA ILE A 277 -9.66 5.38 -0.09
C ILE A 277 -8.27 5.97 -0.29
N ILE A 278 -8.15 6.83 -1.29
CA ILE A 278 -6.94 7.63 -1.56
C ILE A 278 -7.32 9.09 -1.36
N GLY A 279 -6.70 9.76 -0.39
CA GLY A 279 -6.99 11.16 -0.07
C GLY A 279 -6.06 11.68 1.04
N ARG A 280 -5.73 12.99 0.99
CA ARG A 280 -4.74 13.59 1.91
C ARG A 280 -5.16 13.55 3.39
N ASN A 281 -6.47 13.43 3.68
CA ASN A 281 -7.03 13.38 5.02
C ASN A 281 -7.14 11.96 5.60
N PHE A 282 -6.56 10.99 4.92
CA PHE A 282 -6.51 9.58 5.29
C PHE A 282 -5.06 9.12 5.42
N LEU A 283 -4.86 7.87 5.83
CA LEU A 283 -3.54 7.25 5.81
C LEU A 283 -2.96 7.26 4.39
N VAL A 284 -1.67 7.55 4.26
CA VAL A 284 -0.97 7.50 2.96
C VAL A 284 -0.97 6.06 2.44
N LYS A 285 -1.39 5.89 1.19
CA LYS A 285 -1.46 4.59 0.52
C LYS A 285 -0.22 4.34 -0.31
N ILE A 286 0.09 3.08 -0.54
CA ILE A 286 1.17 2.69 -1.45
C ILE A 286 0.64 1.82 -2.59
N ASN A 287 1.19 2.06 -3.77
CA ASN A 287 0.97 1.24 -4.96
C ASN A 287 2.23 0.44 -5.29
N ALA A 288 2.05 -0.84 -5.63
CA ALA A 288 3.10 -1.69 -6.16
C ALA A 288 2.90 -1.92 -7.66
N ASN A 289 3.93 -1.66 -8.47
CA ASN A 289 3.92 -1.96 -9.90
C ASN A 289 4.40 -3.38 -10.16
N ILE A 290 3.63 -4.15 -10.88
CA ILE A 290 3.98 -5.47 -11.40
C ILE A 290 3.73 -5.51 -12.90
N GLY A 291 4.00 -6.61 -13.53
CA GLY A 291 3.69 -6.83 -14.95
C GLY A 291 4.78 -7.62 -15.65
N ASN A 292 4.37 -8.45 -16.58
CA ASN A 292 5.29 -9.15 -17.47
C ASN A 292 5.84 -8.22 -18.56
N SER A 293 6.91 -8.65 -19.19
CA SER A 293 7.44 -8.01 -20.39
C SER A 293 7.57 -9.02 -21.52
N ALA A 294 7.87 -8.54 -22.73
CA ALA A 294 8.07 -9.42 -23.87
C ALA A 294 9.17 -10.49 -23.69
N VAL A 295 10.02 -10.31 -22.68
CA VAL A 295 11.22 -11.15 -22.45
C VAL A 295 11.25 -11.84 -21.07
N ALA A 296 10.34 -11.51 -20.15
CA ALA A 296 10.41 -12.02 -18.80
C ALA A 296 9.04 -12.10 -18.13
N SER A 297 8.91 -13.06 -17.18
CA SER A 297 7.79 -13.34 -16.31
C SER A 297 6.62 -14.11 -16.97
N SER A 298 5.91 -14.88 -16.17
CA SER A 298 4.73 -15.66 -16.55
C SER A 298 3.48 -15.13 -15.83
N ILE A 299 2.29 -15.59 -16.19
CA ILE A 299 1.03 -15.27 -15.52
C ILE A 299 1.09 -15.65 -14.03
N ASP A 300 1.59 -16.86 -13.73
CA ASP A 300 1.69 -17.37 -12.37
C ASP A 300 2.63 -16.51 -11.51
N GLU A 301 3.76 -16.08 -12.09
CA GLU A 301 4.71 -15.19 -11.40
C GLU A 301 4.11 -13.82 -11.10
N GLU A 302 3.29 -13.26 -12.01
CA GLU A 302 2.65 -11.97 -11.80
C GLU A 302 1.56 -12.05 -10.73
N VAL A 303 0.73 -13.10 -10.74
CA VAL A 303 -0.25 -13.34 -9.67
C VAL A 303 0.44 -13.54 -8.32
N GLU A 304 1.56 -14.27 -8.29
CA GLU A 304 2.34 -14.47 -7.08
C GLU A 304 2.97 -13.16 -6.58
N LYS A 305 3.50 -12.31 -7.49
CA LYS A 305 4.00 -10.98 -7.13
C LYS A 305 2.89 -10.07 -6.59
N MET A 306 1.69 -10.09 -7.16
CA MET A 306 0.54 -9.34 -6.65
C MET A 306 0.18 -9.79 -5.23
N ARG A 307 0.01 -11.10 -4.99
CA ARG A 307 -0.27 -11.66 -3.65
C ARG A 307 0.85 -11.36 -2.66
N TRP A 308 2.10 -11.36 -3.13
CA TRP A 308 3.26 -11.01 -2.32
C TRP A 308 3.26 -9.54 -1.94
N ALA A 309 2.98 -8.63 -2.89
CA ALA A 309 2.87 -7.21 -2.62
C ALA A 309 1.79 -6.90 -1.57
N THR A 310 0.60 -7.51 -1.70
CA THR A 310 -0.50 -7.33 -0.75
C THR A 310 -0.21 -7.92 0.63
N LYS A 311 0.49 -9.06 0.71
CA LYS A 311 0.96 -9.62 1.99
C LYS A 311 1.83 -8.63 2.77
N TRP A 312 2.69 -7.89 2.07
CA TRP A 312 3.60 -6.91 2.69
C TRP A 312 3.00 -5.52 2.85
N GLY A 313 1.77 -5.32 2.42
CA GLY A 313 1.02 -4.11 2.75
C GLY A 313 0.78 -3.14 1.59
N ALA A 314 0.93 -3.57 0.33
CA ALA A 314 0.50 -2.77 -0.80
C ALA A 314 -1.01 -2.52 -0.73
N ASP A 315 -1.43 -1.27 -0.89
CA ASP A 315 -2.83 -0.84 -0.83
C ASP A 315 -3.50 -0.89 -2.20
N THR A 316 -2.71 -0.78 -3.27
CA THR A 316 -3.10 -1.01 -4.67
C THR A 316 -1.97 -1.71 -5.42
N VAL A 317 -2.30 -2.27 -6.58
CA VAL A 317 -1.32 -2.84 -7.50
C VAL A 317 -1.61 -2.34 -8.91
N MET A 318 -0.56 -1.93 -9.65
CA MET A 318 -0.69 -1.65 -11.08
C MET A 318 -0.11 -2.79 -11.90
N ASP A 319 -0.91 -3.28 -12.85
CA ASP A 319 -0.46 -4.19 -13.89
C ASP A 319 0.06 -3.39 -15.10
N LEU A 320 1.38 -3.41 -15.26
CA LEU A 320 2.10 -2.75 -16.35
C LEU A 320 2.52 -3.73 -17.45
N SER A 321 1.83 -4.86 -17.57
CA SER A 321 2.13 -5.92 -18.53
C SER A 321 2.18 -5.42 -19.95
N THR A 322 3.21 -5.87 -20.67
CA THR A 322 3.43 -5.64 -22.11
C THR A 322 3.80 -6.96 -22.79
N GLY A 323 3.78 -7.00 -24.11
CA GLY A 323 4.15 -8.20 -24.87
C GLY A 323 2.97 -9.14 -25.12
N LYS A 324 3.02 -10.37 -24.60
CA LYS A 324 2.00 -11.40 -24.87
C LYS A 324 1.19 -11.76 -23.62
N ASN A 325 -0.04 -12.26 -23.86
CA ASN A 325 -0.99 -12.67 -22.83
C ASN A 325 -1.39 -11.52 -21.87
N ILE A 326 -1.41 -10.27 -22.33
CA ILE A 326 -1.73 -9.10 -21.51
C ILE A 326 -3.12 -9.22 -20.91
N HIS A 327 -4.12 -9.53 -21.76
CA HIS A 327 -5.51 -9.71 -21.33
C HIS A 327 -5.64 -10.84 -20.30
N ALA A 328 -5.07 -12.01 -20.63
CA ALA A 328 -5.12 -13.17 -19.74
C ALA A 328 -4.40 -12.92 -18.40
N THR A 329 -3.22 -12.30 -18.41
CA THR A 329 -2.46 -11.96 -17.20
C THR A 329 -3.30 -11.04 -16.27
N ARG A 330 -3.87 -9.99 -16.85
CA ARG A 330 -4.69 -9.03 -16.12
C ARG A 330 -5.94 -9.68 -15.52
N GLU A 331 -6.62 -10.57 -16.27
CA GLU A 331 -7.79 -11.30 -15.75
C GLU A 331 -7.42 -12.10 -14.49
N TRP A 332 -6.32 -12.84 -14.53
CA TRP A 332 -5.85 -13.61 -13.39
C TRP A 332 -5.47 -12.71 -12.20
N ILE A 333 -4.83 -11.57 -12.45
CA ILE A 333 -4.47 -10.61 -11.41
C ILE A 333 -5.76 -10.06 -10.75
N ILE A 334 -6.73 -9.58 -11.54
CA ILE A 334 -7.96 -8.97 -11.03
C ILE A 334 -8.75 -9.98 -10.19
N ARG A 335 -9.03 -11.18 -10.73
CA ARG A 335 -9.82 -12.20 -9.98
C ARG A 335 -9.17 -12.68 -8.69
N ASN A 336 -7.86 -12.45 -8.52
CA ASN A 336 -7.09 -12.85 -7.34
C ASN A 336 -6.68 -11.65 -6.44
N SER A 337 -7.06 -10.44 -6.80
CA SER A 337 -6.66 -9.24 -6.07
C SER A 337 -7.70 -8.81 -5.03
N PRO A 338 -7.32 -8.71 -3.75
CA PRO A 338 -8.16 -8.09 -2.73
C PRO A 338 -8.04 -6.56 -2.71
N VAL A 339 -7.17 -5.98 -3.52
CA VAL A 339 -6.92 -4.54 -3.60
C VAL A 339 -7.18 -4.01 -5.00
N PRO A 340 -7.46 -2.71 -5.18
CA PRO A 340 -7.68 -2.13 -6.49
C PRO A 340 -6.52 -2.37 -7.46
N ILE A 341 -6.86 -2.66 -8.73
CA ILE A 341 -5.91 -2.83 -9.82
C ILE A 341 -5.96 -1.64 -10.76
N GLY A 342 -4.78 -1.04 -10.99
CA GLY A 342 -4.59 0.00 -12.00
C GLY A 342 -3.88 -0.50 -13.23
N THR A 343 -4.05 0.20 -14.35
CA THR A 343 -3.34 -0.06 -15.61
C THR A 343 -2.99 1.23 -16.34
N VAL A 344 -2.18 1.08 -17.38
CA VAL A 344 -1.87 2.13 -18.35
C VAL A 344 -2.36 1.69 -19.73
N PRO A 345 -3.63 1.94 -20.11
CA PRO A 345 -4.26 1.33 -21.30
C PRO A 345 -3.51 1.57 -22.62
N ILE A 346 -2.78 2.70 -22.71
CA ILE A 346 -1.99 3.01 -23.91
C ILE A 346 -0.89 1.97 -24.21
N TYR A 347 -0.43 1.22 -23.19
CA TYR A 347 0.58 0.18 -23.40
C TYR A 347 0.00 -1.00 -24.17
N GLN A 348 -1.17 -1.49 -23.80
CA GLN A 348 -1.86 -2.54 -24.55
C GLN A 348 -2.31 -2.04 -25.93
N ALA A 349 -2.80 -0.80 -26.04
CA ALA A 349 -3.14 -0.20 -27.32
C ALA A 349 -1.93 -0.14 -28.26
N LEU A 350 -0.74 0.16 -27.74
CA LEU A 350 0.51 0.17 -28.51
C LEU A 350 0.90 -1.24 -29.00
N GLU A 351 0.70 -2.27 -28.18
CA GLU A 351 0.91 -3.67 -28.60
C GLU A 351 -0.05 -4.08 -29.73
N LYS A 352 -1.29 -3.59 -29.71
CA LYS A 352 -2.30 -3.83 -30.76
C LYS A 352 -1.86 -3.29 -32.15
N VAL A 353 -0.99 -2.28 -32.16
CA VAL A 353 -0.41 -1.71 -33.40
C VAL A 353 1.06 -2.10 -33.63
N GLY A 354 1.52 -3.17 -32.95
CA GLY A 354 2.87 -3.69 -33.12
C GLY A 354 3.99 -2.75 -32.70
N GLY A 355 3.75 -1.92 -31.68
CA GLY A 355 4.73 -0.99 -31.12
C GLY A 355 4.92 0.31 -31.91
N ARG A 356 4.06 0.60 -32.90
CA ARG A 356 4.15 1.79 -33.75
C ARG A 356 3.20 2.86 -33.25
N ALA A 357 3.71 3.80 -32.45
CA ALA A 357 2.91 4.85 -31.79
C ALA A 357 2.10 5.68 -32.81
N GLU A 358 2.67 5.95 -33.99
CA GLU A 358 2.03 6.68 -35.09
C GLU A 358 0.81 5.98 -35.68
N GLU A 359 0.64 4.68 -35.47
CA GLU A 359 -0.52 3.92 -35.94
C GLU A 359 -1.66 3.82 -34.93
N LEU A 360 -1.48 4.39 -33.74
CA LEU A 360 -2.53 4.45 -32.73
C LEU A 360 -3.70 5.33 -33.25
N THR A 361 -4.93 4.85 -33.03
CA THR A 361 -6.14 5.62 -33.30
C THR A 361 -7.02 5.70 -32.07
N TRP A 362 -7.94 6.66 -32.08
CA TRP A 362 -8.95 6.79 -31.03
C TRP A 362 -9.78 5.50 -30.88
N GLU A 363 -10.15 4.85 -31.98
CA GLU A 363 -10.98 3.64 -31.98
C GLU A 363 -10.28 2.47 -31.30
N ILE A 364 -8.97 2.27 -31.56
CA ILE A 364 -8.17 1.23 -30.90
C ILE A 364 -8.06 1.52 -29.40
N TYR A 365 -7.79 2.77 -29.07
CA TYR A 365 -7.68 3.17 -27.66
C TYR A 365 -9.00 3.05 -26.91
N ARG A 366 -10.10 3.53 -27.51
CA ARG A 366 -11.46 3.43 -26.98
C ARG A 366 -11.86 1.97 -26.74
N ASP A 367 -11.62 1.09 -27.71
CA ASP A 367 -11.89 -0.35 -27.60
C ASP A 367 -11.08 -0.97 -26.46
N THR A 368 -9.84 -0.53 -26.26
CA THR A 368 -8.98 -0.99 -25.15
C THR A 368 -9.49 -0.51 -23.78
N LEU A 369 -9.97 0.71 -23.68
CA LEU A 369 -10.58 1.21 -22.44
C LEU A 369 -11.82 0.39 -22.04
N ILE A 370 -12.71 0.12 -23.00
CA ILE A 370 -13.90 -0.68 -22.77
C ILE A 370 -13.53 -2.09 -22.33
N GLU A 371 -12.59 -2.74 -23.03
CA GLU A 371 -12.08 -4.07 -22.68
C GLU A 371 -11.62 -4.14 -21.22
N GLN A 372 -10.78 -3.20 -20.81
CA GLN A 372 -10.21 -3.18 -19.46
C GLN A 372 -11.24 -2.81 -18.38
N ALA A 373 -12.19 -1.93 -18.70
CA ALA A 373 -13.27 -1.57 -17.80
C ALA A 373 -14.24 -2.76 -17.57
N GLU A 374 -14.55 -3.50 -18.63
CA GLU A 374 -15.38 -4.73 -18.55
C GLU A 374 -14.67 -5.87 -17.81
N GLN A 375 -13.34 -5.95 -17.86
CA GLN A 375 -12.56 -6.88 -17.05
C GLN A 375 -12.57 -6.54 -15.55
N GLY A 376 -12.73 -5.26 -15.20
CA GLY A 376 -12.75 -4.84 -13.80
C GLY A 376 -11.54 -4.03 -13.34
N VAL A 377 -10.76 -3.41 -14.22
CA VAL A 377 -9.70 -2.49 -13.83
C VAL A 377 -10.29 -1.29 -13.08
N ASP A 378 -9.76 -0.96 -11.91
CA ASP A 378 -10.33 0.03 -10.99
C ASP A 378 -9.91 1.47 -11.29
N TYR A 379 -8.72 1.65 -11.87
CA TYR A 379 -8.28 2.98 -12.30
C TYR A 379 -7.34 2.91 -13.51
N PHE A 380 -7.43 3.92 -14.37
CA PHE A 380 -6.60 4.06 -15.56
C PHE A 380 -5.64 5.24 -15.45
N THR A 381 -4.37 5.00 -15.75
CA THR A 381 -3.43 6.08 -16.01
C THR A 381 -3.59 6.55 -17.46
N VAL A 382 -3.97 7.83 -17.62
CA VAL A 382 -4.24 8.46 -18.91
C VAL A 382 -3.41 9.74 -19.06
N HIS A 383 -2.42 9.73 -19.95
CA HIS A 383 -1.48 10.84 -20.17
C HIS A 383 -2.08 11.97 -21.05
N ALA A 384 -3.27 12.42 -20.70
CA ALA A 384 -4.00 13.42 -21.49
C ALA A 384 -3.45 14.84 -21.37
N GLY A 385 -2.58 15.10 -20.37
CA GLY A 385 -1.92 16.38 -20.17
C GLY A 385 -0.73 16.64 -21.11
N VAL A 386 -0.26 15.62 -21.85
CA VAL A 386 0.81 15.77 -22.84
C VAL A 386 0.27 16.45 -24.09
N LEU A 387 0.38 17.78 -24.14
CA LEU A 387 -0.10 18.57 -25.28
C LEU A 387 1.02 18.83 -26.28
N LEU A 388 0.66 18.91 -27.58
CA LEU A 388 1.61 19.16 -28.68
C LEU A 388 2.48 20.41 -28.39
N ARG A 389 1.90 21.47 -27.84
CA ARG A 389 2.60 22.74 -27.51
C ARG A 389 3.64 22.60 -26.40
N TYR A 390 3.57 21.56 -25.54
CA TYR A 390 4.49 21.35 -24.41
C TYR A 390 5.72 20.50 -24.81
N ILE A 391 5.62 19.70 -25.88
CA ILE A 391 6.69 18.79 -26.30
C ILE A 391 8.00 19.56 -26.58
N PRO A 392 8.02 20.73 -27.26
CA PRO A 392 9.26 21.48 -27.46
C PRO A 392 9.94 21.95 -26.18
N MET A 393 9.21 22.13 -25.07
CA MET A 393 9.77 22.56 -23.79
C MET A 393 10.72 21.52 -23.20
N THR A 394 10.58 20.23 -23.58
CA THR A 394 11.43 19.15 -23.11
C THR A 394 12.76 19.00 -23.86
N ALA A 395 12.96 19.78 -24.93
CA ALA A 395 14.11 19.62 -25.82
C ALA A 395 15.47 19.89 -25.15
N ARG A 396 15.50 20.63 -24.05
CA ARG A 396 16.72 20.96 -23.32
C ARG A 396 16.96 20.11 -22.08
N ARG A 397 16.03 19.18 -21.78
CA ARG A 397 16.15 18.29 -20.62
C ARG A 397 17.32 17.33 -20.76
N ALA A 398 17.93 17.00 -19.65
CA ALA A 398 18.99 15.99 -19.58
C ALA A 398 18.44 14.60 -19.99
N THR A 399 17.19 14.27 -19.63
CA THR A 399 16.56 12.96 -19.86
C THR A 399 15.37 12.98 -20.81
N GLY A 400 15.00 14.15 -21.36
CA GLY A 400 13.90 14.31 -22.31
C GLY A 400 12.53 13.94 -21.71
N ILE A 401 11.78 13.04 -22.36
CA ILE A 401 10.48 12.52 -21.93
C ILE A 401 10.65 11.08 -21.48
N VAL A 402 10.78 10.85 -20.17
CA VAL A 402 11.05 9.51 -19.59
C VAL A 402 9.80 8.67 -19.36
N SER A 403 8.62 9.30 -19.26
CA SER A 403 7.37 8.57 -19.18
C SER A 403 7.10 7.79 -20.46
N ARG A 404 6.87 6.47 -20.35
CA ARG A 404 6.52 5.64 -21.53
C ARG A 404 5.25 6.14 -22.22
N GLY A 405 4.18 6.40 -21.45
CA GLY A 405 2.94 6.93 -21.99
C GLY A 405 3.10 8.33 -22.57
N GLY A 406 3.86 9.19 -21.90
CA GLY A 406 4.19 10.54 -22.38
C GLY A 406 4.97 10.51 -23.68
N SER A 407 6.00 9.68 -23.81
CA SER A 407 6.80 9.57 -25.04
C SER A 407 6.02 8.96 -26.22
N ILE A 408 5.12 7.99 -25.96
CA ILE A 408 4.22 7.44 -26.98
C ILE A 408 3.33 8.54 -27.54
N MET A 409 2.68 9.33 -26.67
CA MET A 409 1.80 10.40 -27.12
C MET A 409 2.54 11.56 -27.76
N ALA A 410 3.73 11.92 -27.25
CA ALA A 410 4.57 12.93 -27.88
C ALA A 410 4.96 12.54 -29.31
N LYS A 411 5.37 11.27 -29.51
CA LYS A 411 5.68 10.74 -30.85
C LYS A 411 4.45 10.80 -31.77
N TRP A 412 3.27 10.41 -31.24
CA TRP A 412 2.02 10.46 -32.00
C TRP A 412 1.68 11.89 -32.44
N CYS A 413 1.71 12.84 -31.50
CA CYS A 413 1.41 14.25 -31.78
C CYS A 413 2.34 14.86 -32.84
N LEU A 414 3.63 14.56 -32.77
CA LEU A 414 4.63 15.03 -33.74
C LEU A 414 4.44 14.38 -35.11
N ALA A 415 4.14 13.08 -35.17
CA ALA A 415 3.96 12.36 -36.44
C ALA A 415 2.72 12.88 -37.20
N HIS A 416 1.65 13.21 -36.49
CA HIS A 416 0.39 13.66 -37.09
C HIS A 416 0.25 15.17 -37.17
N HIS A 417 1.12 15.96 -36.52
CA HIS A 417 0.98 17.40 -36.35
C HIS A 417 -0.38 17.79 -35.78
N GLN A 418 -0.89 17.01 -34.83
CA GLN A 418 -2.20 17.15 -34.20
C GLN A 418 -2.10 17.07 -32.69
N GLU A 419 -3.10 17.65 -32.03
CA GLU A 419 -3.23 17.52 -30.57
C GLU A 419 -3.62 16.10 -30.17
N SER A 420 -3.13 15.66 -29.03
CA SER A 420 -3.37 14.32 -28.48
C SER A 420 -4.86 13.96 -28.47
N PHE A 421 -5.21 12.78 -29.03
CA PHE A 421 -6.58 12.29 -28.96
C PHE A 421 -7.00 11.99 -27.50
N LEU A 422 -6.08 11.75 -26.58
CA LEU A 422 -6.40 11.58 -25.15
C LEU A 422 -6.98 12.88 -24.56
N TYR A 423 -6.50 14.04 -25.03
CA TYR A 423 -7.02 15.34 -24.62
C TYR A 423 -8.30 15.72 -25.39
N THR A 424 -8.30 15.55 -26.71
CA THR A 424 -9.43 15.98 -27.55
C THR A 424 -10.67 15.10 -27.36
N LYS A 425 -10.49 13.84 -26.94
CA LYS A 425 -11.54 12.85 -26.65
C LYS A 425 -11.80 12.65 -25.15
N TRP A 426 -11.39 13.61 -24.32
CA TRP A 426 -11.47 13.48 -22.87
C TRP A 426 -12.89 13.20 -22.36
N ASP A 427 -13.88 13.89 -22.93
CA ASP A 427 -15.26 13.74 -22.49
C ASP A 427 -15.83 12.34 -22.82
N GLU A 428 -15.48 11.78 -23.99
CA GLU A 428 -15.84 10.40 -24.36
C GLU A 428 -15.12 9.36 -23.47
N ILE A 429 -13.88 9.65 -23.04
CA ILE A 429 -13.19 8.81 -22.05
C ILE A 429 -13.94 8.87 -20.71
N CYS A 430 -14.36 10.04 -20.26
CA CYS A 430 -15.13 10.18 -19.03
C CYS A 430 -16.46 9.41 -19.07
N GLU A 431 -17.17 9.40 -20.21
CA GLU A 431 -18.40 8.61 -20.38
C GLU A 431 -18.15 7.12 -20.16
N ILE A 432 -17.05 6.57 -20.70
CA ILE A 432 -16.66 5.16 -20.48
C ILE A 432 -16.36 4.93 -19.01
N MET A 433 -15.55 5.79 -18.39
CA MET A 433 -15.15 5.65 -16.98
C MET A 433 -16.36 5.68 -16.04
N ALA A 434 -17.31 6.61 -16.28
CA ALA A 434 -18.52 6.73 -15.48
C ALA A 434 -19.45 5.51 -15.57
N ALA A 435 -19.44 4.81 -16.72
CA ALA A 435 -20.29 3.64 -16.93
C ALA A 435 -19.90 2.42 -16.09
N TYR A 436 -18.66 2.37 -15.58
CA TYR A 436 -18.09 1.21 -14.87
C TYR A 436 -17.49 1.57 -13.48
N ASP A 437 -17.59 2.83 -13.04
CA ASP A 437 -16.92 3.36 -11.84
C ASP A 437 -15.40 3.18 -11.86
N VAL A 438 -14.78 3.43 -13.01
CA VAL A 438 -13.33 3.47 -13.14
C VAL A 438 -12.83 4.86 -12.77
N SER A 439 -11.79 4.95 -11.94
CA SER A 439 -11.18 6.21 -11.54
C SER A 439 -10.05 6.62 -12.48
N PHE A 440 -9.81 7.94 -12.64
CA PHE A 440 -8.61 8.42 -13.30
C PHE A 440 -7.39 8.44 -12.38
N SER A 441 -6.26 8.03 -12.92
CA SER A 441 -4.93 8.53 -12.59
C SER A 441 -4.48 9.39 -13.78
N ILE A 442 -4.63 10.73 -13.71
CA ILE A 442 -4.22 11.58 -14.82
C ILE A 442 -2.70 11.60 -14.86
N GLY A 443 -2.13 10.96 -15.88
CA GLY A 443 -0.71 10.65 -15.98
C GLY A 443 0.17 11.89 -16.10
N ASP A 444 1.37 11.83 -15.53
CA ASP A 444 2.42 12.84 -15.60
C ASP A 444 3.42 12.52 -16.74
N GLY A 445 2.96 12.56 -17.97
CA GLY A 445 3.75 12.20 -19.15
C GLY A 445 5.00 13.05 -19.37
N LEU A 446 5.02 14.26 -18.82
CA LEU A 446 6.14 15.20 -18.88
C LEU A 446 6.87 15.33 -17.53
N ARG A 447 6.76 14.34 -16.63
CA ARG A 447 7.52 14.32 -15.39
C ARG A 447 9.03 14.37 -15.62
N PRO A 448 9.83 14.98 -14.73
CA PRO A 448 11.29 14.93 -14.83
C PRO A 448 11.81 13.51 -14.59
N GLY A 449 12.83 13.12 -15.35
CA GLY A 449 13.52 11.84 -15.24
C GLY A 449 14.91 11.96 -14.62
N SER A 450 15.27 13.15 -14.15
CA SER A 450 16.48 13.45 -13.43
C SER A 450 16.29 14.68 -12.54
N ILE A 451 17.14 14.81 -11.54
CA ILE A 451 17.18 16.01 -10.67
C ILE A 451 17.42 17.29 -11.48
N ALA A 452 18.18 17.19 -12.58
CA ALA A 452 18.48 18.33 -13.44
C ALA A 452 17.22 18.92 -14.14
N ASP A 453 16.20 18.10 -14.37
CA ASP A 453 14.99 18.48 -15.08
C ASP A 453 13.82 18.83 -14.13
N ALA A 454 14.04 18.76 -12.81
CA ALA A 454 13.00 18.95 -11.81
C ALA A 454 12.40 20.36 -11.84
N ASN A 455 11.06 20.43 -11.71
CA ASN A 455 10.30 21.68 -11.62
C ASN A 455 10.44 22.59 -12.87
N ASP A 456 10.69 22.01 -14.03
CA ASP A 456 10.77 22.79 -15.26
C ASP A 456 9.38 23.22 -15.77
N GLU A 457 9.39 24.06 -16.80
CA GLU A 457 8.19 24.61 -17.41
C GLU A 457 7.29 23.52 -17.99
N ALA A 458 7.84 22.46 -18.59
CA ALA A 458 7.08 21.37 -19.19
C ALA A 458 6.30 20.58 -18.14
N GLN A 459 6.94 20.25 -17.01
CA GLN A 459 6.29 19.55 -15.89
C GLN A 459 5.09 20.35 -15.35
N PHE A 460 5.28 21.63 -15.08
CA PHE A 460 4.21 22.45 -14.51
C PHE A 460 3.11 22.81 -15.51
N ALA A 461 3.43 22.95 -16.80
CA ALA A 461 2.43 23.14 -17.82
C ALA A 461 1.48 21.92 -17.95
N GLU A 462 2.03 20.71 -17.85
CA GLU A 462 1.22 19.48 -17.78
C GLU A 462 0.37 19.43 -16.52
N LEU A 463 0.95 19.72 -15.35
CA LEU A 463 0.21 19.74 -14.09
C LEU A 463 -0.97 20.71 -14.11
N TYR A 464 -0.79 21.89 -14.70
CA TYR A 464 -1.88 22.85 -14.90
C TYR A 464 -3.00 22.27 -15.78
N THR A 465 -2.64 21.58 -16.86
CA THR A 465 -3.61 20.88 -17.73
C THR A 465 -4.29 19.72 -17.00
N GLN A 466 -3.59 18.99 -16.15
CA GLN A 466 -4.22 17.98 -15.28
C GLN A 466 -5.33 18.60 -14.42
N GLY A 467 -5.13 19.82 -13.91
CA GLY A 467 -6.15 20.55 -13.17
C GLY A 467 -7.40 20.84 -14.00
N GLU A 468 -7.23 21.29 -15.26
CA GLU A 468 -8.34 21.47 -16.21
C GLU A 468 -9.11 20.16 -16.43
N LEU A 469 -8.40 19.09 -16.73
CA LEU A 469 -8.97 17.76 -16.99
C LEU A 469 -9.71 17.21 -15.76
N THR A 470 -9.18 17.45 -14.57
CA THR A 470 -9.82 17.08 -13.29
C THR A 470 -11.20 17.72 -13.16
N GLN A 471 -11.30 19.04 -13.44
CA GLN A 471 -12.59 19.74 -13.37
C GLN A 471 -13.60 19.23 -14.42
N ARG A 472 -13.13 18.85 -15.61
CA ARG A 472 -13.98 18.25 -16.65
C ARG A 472 -14.50 16.88 -16.24
N ALA A 473 -13.65 16.00 -15.69
CA ALA A 473 -14.03 14.67 -15.20
C ALA A 473 -15.04 14.75 -14.03
N TRP A 474 -14.83 15.68 -13.09
CA TRP A 474 -15.76 15.86 -11.97
C TRP A 474 -17.16 16.32 -12.40
N LYS A 475 -17.30 17.05 -13.52
CA LYS A 475 -18.62 17.40 -14.08
C LYS A 475 -19.38 16.18 -14.55
N GLN A 476 -18.69 15.13 -14.96
CA GLN A 476 -19.25 13.84 -15.37
C GLN A 476 -19.25 12.78 -14.25
N HIS A 477 -19.02 13.21 -13.00
CA HIS A 477 -18.98 12.36 -11.82
C HIS A 477 -17.89 11.29 -11.84
N VAL A 478 -16.80 11.46 -12.59
CA VAL A 478 -15.66 10.54 -12.59
C VAL A 478 -14.67 10.95 -11.50
N GLN A 479 -14.22 9.99 -10.71
CA GLN A 479 -13.24 10.17 -9.67
C GLN A 479 -11.85 10.38 -10.27
N VAL A 480 -11.04 11.28 -9.69
CA VAL A 480 -9.72 11.65 -10.22
C VAL A 480 -8.68 11.69 -9.12
N MET A 481 -7.52 11.10 -9.39
CA MET A 481 -6.24 11.44 -8.80
C MET A 481 -5.28 11.91 -9.89
N ASN A 482 -4.29 12.74 -9.52
CA ASN A 482 -3.29 13.28 -10.44
C ASN A 482 -1.94 12.60 -10.17
N GLU A 483 -1.22 12.20 -11.22
CA GLU A 483 0.15 11.75 -11.08
C GLU A 483 1.12 12.93 -10.97
N GLY A 484 2.25 12.69 -10.29
CA GLY A 484 3.27 13.67 -10.05
C GLY A 484 4.70 13.13 -10.13
N PRO A 485 5.70 14.02 -9.94
CA PRO A 485 7.05 13.83 -10.40
C PRO A 485 7.78 12.65 -9.75
N GLY A 486 8.72 12.06 -10.53
CA GLY A 486 9.58 10.97 -10.09
C GLY A 486 10.97 11.40 -9.58
N HIS A 487 11.50 12.56 -10.00
CA HIS A 487 12.84 13.05 -9.62
C HIS A 487 12.75 14.51 -9.19
N VAL A 488 12.89 14.79 -7.87
CA VAL A 488 12.82 16.15 -7.33
C VAL A 488 13.74 16.26 -6.12
N PRO A 489 14.69 17.21 -6.11
CA PRO A 489 15.53 17.43 -4.96
C PRO A 489 14.70 17.93 -3.77
N MET A 490 15.11 17.57 -2.54
CA MET A 490 14.33 17.73 -1.31
C MET A 490 13.70 19.12 -1.14
N HIS A 491 14.46 20.18 -1.42
CA HIS A 491 14.03 21.58 -1.21
C HIS A 491 12.94 22.03 -2.18
N MET A 492 12.69 21.30 -3.28
CA MET A 492 11.69 21.63 -4.30
C MET A 492 10.41 20.79 -4.18
N ILE A 493 10.37 19.77 -3.32
CA ILE A 493 9.24 18.85 -3.18
C ILE A 493 7.97 19.56 -2.72
N LYS A 494 8.09 20.50 -1.77
CA LYS A 494 6.94 21.22 -1.21
C LYS A 494 6.20 22.02 -2.28
N GLU A 495 6.92 22.67 -3.17
CA GLU A 495 6.35 23.46 -4.29
C GLU A 495 5.46 22.57 -5.20
N ASN A 496 5.88 21.33 -5.48
CA ASN A 496 5.08 20.40 -6.26
C ASN A 496 3.73 20.13 -5.62
N MET A 497 3.72 19.87 -4.30
CA MET A 497 2.48 19.60 -3.58
C MET A 497 1.57 20.83 -3.52
N GLU A 498 2.12 21.99 -3.24
CA GLU A 498 1.36 23.25 -3.16
C GLU A 498 0.68 23.59 -4.50
N LYS A 499 1.43 23.50 -5.62
CA LYS A 499 0.88 23.73 -6.97
C LYS A 499 -0.20 22.70 -7.33
N GLN A 500 0.00 21.44 -7.00
CA GLN A 500 -1.01 20.42 -7.27
C GLN A 500 -2.30 20.69 -6.48
N LEU A 501 -2.21 20.99 -5.20
CA LEU A 501 -3.38 21.32 -4.38
C LEU A 501 -4.16 22.51 -4.95
N GLU A 502 -3.45 23.54 -5.36
CA GLU A 502 -4.06 24.76 -5.92
C GLU A 502 -4.69 24.49 -7.29
N TRP A 503 -3.92 23.94 -8.23
CA TRP A 503 -4.34 23.83 -9.64
C TRP A 503 -5.29 22.67 -9.90
N CYS A 504 -5.15 21.57 -9.14
CA CYS A 504 -5.99 20.39 -9.27
C CYS A 504 -7.17 20.35 -8.28
N GLY A 505 -7.41 21.42 -7.52
CA GLY A 505 -8.58 21.54 -6.63
C GLY A 505 -8.57 20.54 -5.47
N GLU A 506 -7.40 20.27 -4.91
CA GLU A 506 -7.17 19.29 -3.83
C GLU A 506 -7.51 17.82 -4.19
N ALA A 507 -7.62 17.47 -5.49
CA ALA A 507 -7.69 16.07 -5.90
C ALA A 507 -6.49 15.29 -5.33
N PRO A 508 -6.63 14.00 -5.03
CA PRO A 508 -5.51 13.21 -4.51
C PRO A 508 -4.29 13.26 -5.42
N PHE A 509 -3.11 13.44 -4.85
CA PHE A 509 -1.84 13.38 -5.57
C PHE A 509 -1.22 11.99 -5.42
N TYR A 510 -0.71 11.45 -6.51
CA TYR A 510 -0.06 10.15 -6.62
C TYR A 510 1.32 10.33 -7.25
N THR A 511 2.41 10.05 -6.52
CA THR A 511 3.77 10.34 -6.98
C THR A 511 4.65 9.10 -7.06
N LEU A 512 5.56 9.08 -8.05
CA LEU A 512 6.63 8.08 -8.15
C LEU A 512 7.83 8.56 -7.31
N GLY A 513 7.83 8.23 -6.01
CA GLY A 513 8.80 8.77 -5.08
C GLY A 513 8.34 10.10 -4.48
N PRO A 514 9.06 11.23 -4.72
CA PRO A 514 10.14 11.41 -5.70
C PRO A 514 11.53 10.95 -5.21
N LEU A 515 12.37 10.53 -6.17
CA LEU A 515 13.80 10.32 -5.94
C LEU A 515 14.47 11.67 -5.66
N THR A 516 15.19 11.77 -4.54
CA THR A 516 15.81 13.04 -4.10
C THR A 516 17.21 13.25 -4.64
N THR A 517 17.78 12.24 -5.27
CA THR A 517 19.10 12.24 -5.92
C THR A 517 19.20 11.09 -6.92
N ASP A 518 20.06 11.23 -7.93
CA ASP A 518 20.24 10.26 -9.01
C ASP A 518 21.50 9.38 -8.86
N ILE A 519 22.27 9.55 -7.76
CA ILE A 519 23.61 8.95 -7.65
C ILE A 519 23.63 7.48 -7.17
N ALA A 520 22.48 6.87 -6.91
CA ALA A 520 22.42 5.61 -6.21
C ALA A 520 21.67 4.48 -6.95
N PRO A 521 22.04 4.12 -8.20
CA PRO A 521 21.45 2.97 -8.88
C PRO A 521 21.57 1.70 -8.03
N GLY A 522 20.48 0.94 -7.92
CA GLY A 522 20.37 -0.22 -7.03
C GLY A 522 19.89 0.12 -5.62
N TYR A 523 19.83 1.40 -5.26
CA TYR A 523 19.31 1.93 -4.00
C TYR A 523 18.18 2.95 -4.22
N ASP A 524 17.59 2.97 -5.38
CA ASP A 524 16.55 3.94 -5.75
C ASP A 524 15.32 3.87 -4.84
N HIS A 525 15.01 2.70 -4.27
CA HIS A 525 13.98 2.54 -3.24
C HIS A 525 14.28 3.34 -1.96
N ILE A 526 15.55 3.59 -1.63
CA ILE A 526 15.96 4.42 -0.47
C ILE A 526 15.85 5.89 -0.83
N THR A 527 16.47 6.31 -1.95
CA THR A 527 16.48 7.73 -2.36
C THR A 527 15.08 8.26 -2.61
N SER A 528 14.20 7.42 -3.15
CA SER A 528 12.80 7.75 -3.38
C SER A 528 11.96 7.70 -2.11
N ALA A 529 12.21 6.80 -1.17
CA ALA A 529 11.49 6.75 0.11
C ALA A 529 11.69 8.04 0.93
N ILE A 530 12.87 8.69 0.83
CA ILE A 530 13.12 9.99 1.45
C ILE A 530 12.14 11.04 0.91
N GLY A 531 12.06 11.18 -0.40
CA GLY A 531 11.14 12.13 -1.03
C GLY A 531 9.68 11.76 -0.86
N ALA A 532 9.37 10.46 -0.88
CA ALA A 532 8.02 9.94 -0.64
C ALA A 532 7.50 10.30 0.77
N ALA A 533 8.35 10.16 1.80
CA ALA A 533 8.00 10.58 3.15
C ALA A 533 7.74 12.10 3.23
N MET A 534 8.55 12.90 2.55
CA MET A 534 8.38 14.36 2.52
C MET A 534 7.10 14.77 1.80
N ILE A 535 6.87 14.27 0.58
CA ILE A 535 5.69 14.67 -0.19
C ILE A 535 4.41 14.13 0.44
N GLY A 536 4.46 12.92 1.03
CA GLY A 536 3.36 12.36 1.81
C GLY A 536 3.01 13.22 3.03
N TRP A 537 4.01 13.74 3.73
CA TRP A 537 3.81 14.69 4.82
C TRP A 537 3.15 15.99 4.35
N TYR A 538 3.58 16.53 3.20
CA TYR A 538 2.98 17.75 2.63
C TYR A 538 1.56 17.54 2.08
N GLY A 539 1.10 16.31 1.91
CA GLY A 539 -0.29 16.03 1.53
C GLY A 539 -0.50 15.04 0.38
N CYS A 540 0.55 14.46 -0.19
CA CYS A 540 0.40 13.39 -1.18
C CYS A 540 -0.37 12.21 -0.56
N ALA A 541 -1.33 11.67 -1.32
CA ALA A 541 -2.28 10.68 -0.82
C ALA A 541 -1.87 9.24 -1.14
N MET A 542 -1.14 9.04 -2.22
CA MET A 542 -0.65 7.73 -2.64
C MET A 542 0.77 7.82 -3.19
N LEU A 543 1.58 6.84 -2.88
CA LEU A 543 2.97 6.74 -3.28
C LEU A 543 3.15 5.51 -4.17
N CYS A 544 3.68 5.71 -5.38
CA CYS A 544 4.14 4.61 -6.22
C CYS A 544 5.47 4.10 -5.70
N TYR A 545 5.54 2.83 -5.36
CA TYR A 545 6.79 2.28 -4.87
C TYR A 545 7.88 2.28 -5.96
N VAL A 546 9.10 2.33 -5.51
CA VAL A 546 10.30 2.13 -6.31
C VAL A 546 11.05 0.93 -5.74
N THR A 547 11.56 0.07 -6.60
CA THR A 547 12.31 -1.12 -6.20
C THR A 547 13.81 -0.88 -6.34
N PRO A 548 14.67 -1.74 -5.73
CA PRO A 548 16.11 -1.67 -5.96
C PRO A 548 16.52 -1.78 -7.44
N LYS A 549 15.64 -2.32 -8.28
CA LYS A 549 15.89 -2.49 -9.73
C LYS A 549 15.32 -1.39 -10.61
N GLU A 550 14.84 -0.29 -10.04
CA GLU A 550 14.43 0.87 -10.84
C GLU A 550 15.56 1.27 -11.79
N HIS A 551 15.23 1.59 -13.02
CA HIS A 551 16.16 1.89 -14.13
C HIS A 551 17.14 0.76 -14.52
N LEU A 552 17.12 -0.41 -13.84
CA LEU A 552 18.09 -1.50 -14.06
C LEU A 552 17.45 -2.78 -14.60
N GLY A 553 16.20 -3.09 -14.24
CA GLY A 553 15.58 -4.34 -14.67
C GLY A 553 14.21 -4.63 -14.08
N LEU A 554 13.59 -5.74 -14.50
CA LEU A 554 12.30 -6.17 -13.97
C LEU A 554 12.46 -6.72 -12.55
N PRO A 555 11.64 -6.27 -11.58
CA PRO A 555 11.74 -6.72 -10.20
C PRO A 555 11.27 -8.16 -10.03
N ASN A 556 11.97 -8.92 -9.19
CA ASN A 556 11.55 -10.20 -8.66
C ASN A 556 10.77 -10.02 -7.33
N LYS A 557 10.32 -11.12 -6.71
CA LYS A 557 9.57 -11.08 -5.45
C LYS A 557 10.31 -10.40 -4.30
N LYS A 558 11.63 -10.60 -4.19
CA LYS A 558 12.43 -9.95 -3.15
C LYS A 558 12.47 -8.44 -3.38
N ASP A 559 12.70 -8.01 -4.62
CA ASP A 559 12.73 -6.59 -4.97
C ASP A 559 11.36 -5.92 -4.70
N VAL A 560 10.25 -6.64 -4.97
CA VAL A 560 8.89 -6.19 -4.62
C VAL A 560 8.73 -6.00 -3.12
N LYS A 561 9.17 -6.97 -2.30
CA LYS A 561 9.15 -6.85 -0.83
C LYS A 561 9.95 -5.64 -0.37
N ASP A 562 11.18 -5.51 -0.84
CA ASP A 562 12.09 -4.43 -0.42
C ASP A 562 11.47 -3.06 -0.76
N GLY A 563 10.89 -2.91 -1.95
CA GLY A 563 10.19 -1.69 -2.37
C GLY A 563 8.94 -1.40 -1.52
N VAL A 564 8.09 -2.41 -1.30
CA VAL A 564 6.88 -2.24 -0.46
C VAL A 564 7.25 -1.83 0.97
N ILE A 565 8.23 -2.49 1.59
CA ILE A 565 8.66 -2.17 2.96
C ILE A 565 9.23 -0.75 3.03
N ALA A 566 10.10 -0.35 2.09
CA ALA A 566 10.66 1.00 2.04
C ALA A 566 9.54 2.06 1.98
N TYR A 567 8.53 1.82 1.16
CA TYR A 567 7.41 2.75 1.00
C TYR A 567 6.39 2.72 2.13
N LYS A 568 6.19 1.57 2.79
CA LYS A 568 5.41 1.52 4.05
C LYS A 568 6.10 2.31 5.17
N ILE A 569 7.42 2.31 5.22
CA ILE A 569 8.19 3.15 6.15
C ILE A 569 7.96 4.63 5.80
N ALA A 570 8.08 5.01 4.54
CA ALA A 570 7.87 6.39 4.08
C ALA A 570 6.45 6.89 4.37
N ALA A 571 5.43 6.09 4.02
CA ALA A 571 4.02 6.40 4.27
C ALA A 571 3.73 6.55 5.77
N HIS A 572 4.24 5.63 6.60
CA HIS A 572 4.06 5.68 8.04
C HIS A 572 4.75 6.90 8.66
N ALA A 573 5.97 7.23 8.23
CA ALA A 573 6.67 8.44 8.67
C ALA A 573 5.90 9.72 8.31
N ALA A 574 5.30 9.77 7.11
CA ALA A 574 4.43 10.87 6.69
C ALA A 574 3.17 10.97 7.55
N ASP A 575 2.52 9.85 7.88
CA ASP A 575 1.32 9.81 8.71
C ASP A 575 1.60 10.26 10.16
N LEU A 576 2.76 9.86 10.72
CA LEU A 576 3.26 10.38 12.00
C LEU A 576 3.45 11.89 11.94
N ALA A 577 4.16 12.39 10.91
CA ALA A 577 4.47 13.79 10.73
C ALA A 577 3.22 14.66 10.54
N LYS A 578 2.18 14.15 9.85
CA LYS A 578 0.86 14.80 9.74
C LYS A 578 0.06 14.83 11.05
N GLY A 579 0.45 14.03 12.03
CA GLY A 579 -0.32 13.87 13.27
C GLY A 579 -1.56 13.00 13.11
N HIS A 580 -1.52 11.99 12.23
CA HIS A 580 -2.66 11.08 12.06
C HIS A 580 -2.93 10.31 13.36
N PRO A 581 -4.18 10.32 13.89
CA PRO A 581 -4.49 9.84 15.25
C PRO A 581 -4.14 8.37 15.54
N GLY A 582 -3.90 7.58 14.52
CA GLY A 582 -3.58 6.15 14.66
C GLY A 582 -2.12 5.79 14.48
N ALA A 583 -1.34 6.68 13.90
CA ALA A 583 -0.01 6.35 13.45
C ALA A 583 0.94 5.97 14.59
N GLN A 584 1.00 6.75 15.65
CA GLN A 584 1.99 6.58 16.74
C GLN A 584 1.75 5.35 17.63
N HIS A 585 0.57 4.75 17.61
CA HIS A 585 0.23 3.64 18.51
C HIS A 585 1.15 2.43 18.36
N ARG A 586 1.48 2.07 17.12
CA ARG A 586 2.37 0.94 16.82
C ARG A 586 3.81 1.25 17.22
N ASP A 587 4.29 2.48 17.00
CA ASP A 587 5.62 2.93 17.42
C ASP A 587 5.78 2.91 18.93
N ASN A 588 4.78 3.34 19.68
CA ASN A 588 4.79 3.28 21.14
C ASN A 588 4.87 1.82 21.63
N ALA A 589 4.08 0.92 21.03
CA ALA A 589 4.09 -0.50 21.38
C ALA A 589 5.45 -1.16 21.12
N ILE A 590 6.04 -0.92 19.94
CA ILE A 590 7.36 -1.49 19.59
C ILE A 590 8.47 -0.89 20.44
N SER A 591 8.41 0.40 20.77
CA SER A 591 9.38 1.06 21.64
C SER A 591 9.32 0.52 23.07
N LYS A 592 8.11 0.28 23.60
CA LYS A 592 7.91 -0.39 24.90
C LYS A 592 8.48 -1.80 24.87
N ALA A 593 8.14 -2.59 23.86
CA ALA A 593 8.65 -3.97 23.69
C ALA A 593 10.19 -4.00 23.63
N ARG A 594 10.80 -3.05 22.90
CA ARG A 594 12.26 -2.92 22.80
C ARG A 594 12.89 -2.58 24.13
N PHE A 595 12.34 -1.64 24.89
CA PHE A 595 12.85 -1.26 26.21
C PHE A 595 12.80 -2.43 27.20
N GLU A 596 11.74 -3.23 27.14
CA GLU A 596 11.49 -4.36 28.02
C GLU A 596 12.14 -5.67 27.54
N PHE A 597 12.94 -5.63 26.46
CA PHE A 597 13.58 -6.80 25.84
C PHE A 597 12.60 -7.92 25.45
N ARG A 598 11.36 -7.57 25.14
CA ARG A 598 10.35 -8.49 24.60
C ARG A 598 10.59 -8.65 23.10
N TRP A 599 11.65 -9.39 22.75
CA TRP A 599 12.16 -9.52 21.37
C TRP A 599 11.09 -10.01 20.40
N GLU A 600 10.33 -11.04 20.78
CA GLU A 600 9.26 -11.58 19.96
C GLU A 600 8.21 -10.50 19.61
N ASP A 601 7.81 -9.70 20.60
CA ASP A 601 6.87 -8.60 20.37
C ASP A 601 7.47 -7.54 19.46
N GLN A 602 8.76 -7.22 19.65
CA GLN A 602 9.46 -6.26 18.80
C GLN A 602 9.48 -6.71 17.33
N PHE A 603 9.77 -8.02 17.09
CA PHE A 603 9.75 -8.58 15.73
C PHE A 603 8.34 -8.56 15.15
N ASN A 604 7.35 -9.07 15.89
CA ASN A 604 5.97 -9.20 15.42
C ASN A 604 5.29 -7.86 15.17
N LEU A 605 5.69 -6.80 15.87
CA LEU A 605 5.26 -5.42 15.67
C LEU A 605 5.98 -4.74 14.49
N SER A 606 7.09 -5.25 13.99
CA SER A 606 7.81 -4.65 12.87
C SER A 606 7.03 -4.80 11.55
N LEU A 607 7.36 -3.97 10.55
CA LEU A 607 6.80 -4.11 9.20
C LEU A 607 7.27 -5.40 8.52
N ASP A 608 8.49 -5.83 8.84
CA ASP A 608 9.09 -7.08 8.35
C ASP A 608 9.60 -7.93 9.53
N PRO A 609 8.73 -8.76 10.12
CA PRO A 609 9.10 -9.62 11.24
C PRO A 609 10.18 -10.65 10.91
N GLU A 610 10.19 -11.11 9.65
CA GLU A 610 11.13 -12.13 9.18
C GLU A 610 12.56 -11.58 9.18
N THR A 611 12.77 -10.45 8.52
CA THR A 611 14.10 -9.78 8.48
C THR A 611 14.55 -9.29 9.86
N ALA A 612 13.63 -8.78 10.67
CA ALA A 612 13.97 -8.31 12.01
C ALA A 612 14.51 -9.46 12.88
N ARG A 613 13.88 -10.64 12.82
CA ARG A 613 14.34 -11.85 13.51
C ARG A 613 15.67 -12.35 12.97
N GLU A 614 15.79 -12.46 11.64
CA GLU A 614 17.01 -12.93 10.98
C GLU A 614 18.23 -12.13 11.43
N PHE A 615 18.17 -10.80 11.37
CA PHE A 615 19.29 -9.91 11.75
C PHE A 615 19.63 -10.00 13.25
N HIS A 616 18.62 -10.18 14.10
CA HIS A 616 18.87 -10.36 15.52
C HIS A 616 19.55 -11.71 15.79
N ASP A 617 19.05 -12.80 15.21
CA ASP A 617 19.49 -14.16 15.48
C ASP A 617 20.86 -14.47 14.82
N GLU A 618 21.17 -13.84 13.67
CA GLU A 618 22.44 -14.03 12.96
C GLU A 618 23.66 -13.79 13.86
N THR A 619 23.57 -12.81 14.74
CA THR A 619 24.68 -12.40 15.61
C THR A 619 24.64 -13.03 17.01
N LEU A 620 23.63 -13.85 17.32
CA LEU A 620 23.41 -14.50 18.61
C LEU A 620 23.23 -16.02 18.41
N PRO A 621 24.28 -16.78 18.17
CA PRO A 621 24.21 -18.19 17.76
C PRO A 621 23.69 -19.14 18.85
N GLN A 622 23.68 -18.72 20.12
CA GLN A 622 23.19 -19.55 21.24
C GLN A 622 21.72 -19.20 21.55
N GLU A 623 20.86 -20.20 21.66
CA GLU A 623 19.44 -20.01 21.94
C GLU A 623 19.16 -19.15 23.20
N GLY A 624 19.94 -19.37 24.28
CA GLY A 624 19.80 -18.54 25.48
C GLY A 624 20.20 -17.09 25.32
N ALA A 625 21.01 -16.76 24.32
CA ALA A 625 21.38 -15.37 24.02
C ALA A 625 20.28 -14.63 23.24
N LYS A 626 19.44 -15.33 22.47
CA LYS A 626 18.35 -14.76 21.69
C LYS A 626 17.23 -14.15 22.56
N THR A 627 17.12 -14.61 23.82
CA THR A 627 16.14 -14.08 24.80
C THR A 627 16.78 -13.18 25.85
N ALA A 628 18.07 -12.84 25.71
CA ALA A 628 18.82 -12.06 26.69
C ALA A 628 18.37 -10.60 26.71
N HIS A 629 18.55 -9.93 27.85
CA HIS A 629 18.27 -8.52 28.05
C HIS A 629 19.40 -7.62 27.51
N PHE A 630 19.90 -7.92 26.34
CA PHE A 630 20.85 -7.13 25.55
C PHE A 630 20.90 -7.65 24.11
N CYS A 631 21.40 -6.86 23.17
CA CYS A 631 21.69 -7.31 21.82
C CYS A 631 23.22 -7.38 21.59
N SER A 632 23.63 -7.98 20.49
CA SER A 632 25.05 -8.13 20.13
C SER A 632 25.78 -6.80 19.95
N MET A 633 25.07 -5.72 19.61
CA MET A 633 25.68 -4.38 19.41
C MET A 633 26.30 -3.83 20.68
N CYS A 634 25.57 -3.85 21.80
CA CYS A 634 26.03 -3.29 23.08
C CYS A 634 26.63 -4.35 24.02
N GLY A 635 26.24 -5.62 23.86
CA GLY A 635 26.58 -6.69 24.80
C GLY A 635 25.99 -6.47 26.20
N PRO A 636 26.34 -7.36 27.16
CA PRO A 636 25.65 -7.41 28.46
C PRO A 636 25.96 -6.22 29.40
N HIS A 637 27.05 -5.47 29.16
CA HIS A 637 27.53 -4.44 30.09
C HIS A 637 27.29 -3.01 29.62
N PHE A 638 27.04 -2.78 28.32
CA PHE A 638 26.93 -1.45 27.74
C PHE A 638 25.55 -1.12 27.19
N CYS A 639 24.56 -1.97 27.42
CA CYS A 639 23.20 -1.71 26.96
C CYS A 639 22.57 -0.59 27.80
N SER A 640 22.33 0.58 27.18
CA SER A 640 21.74 1.74 27.83
C SER A 640 20.35 1.48 28.42
N MET A 641 19.54 0.65 27.75
CA MET A 641 18.20 0.29 28.24
C MET A 641 18.29 -0.56 29.52
N ARG A 642 19.23 -1.52 29.58
CA ARG A 642 19.48 -2.30 30.79
C ARG A 642 20.00 -1.44 31.95
N ILE A 643 20.94 -0.53 31.66
CA ILE A 643 21.44 0.42 32.67
C ILE A 643 20.31 1.29 33.19
N THR A 644 19.42 1.77 32.34
CA THR A 644 18.22 2.52 32.73
C THR A 644 17.26 1.68 33.56
N GLU A 645 17.07 0.41 33.22
CA GLU A 645 16.28 -0.54 34.01
C GLU A 645 16.87 -0.73 35.42
N ASP A 646 18.20 -0.85 35.53
CA ASP A 646 18.90 -0.96 36.82
C ASP A 646 18.70 0.33 37.67
N VAL A 647 18.72 1.52 37.04
CA VAL A 647 18.42 2.80 37.73
C VAL A 647 16.98 2.85 38.21
N ARG A 648 16.02 2.41 37.42
CA ARG A 648 14.60 2.34 37.82
C ARG A 648 14.38 1.37 38.97
N ARG A 649 15.05 0.21 38.95
CA ARG A 649 15.00 -0.77 40.02
C ARG A 649 15.54 -0.20 41.32
N TYR A 650 16.67 0.48 41.27
CA TYR A 650 17.23 1.17 42.42
C TYR A 650 16.26 2.22 43.00
N ALA A 651 15.63 3.02 42.15
CA ALA A 651 14.62 4.00 42.58
C ALA A 651 13.45 3.31 43.29
N ALA A 652 12.94 2.23 42.76
CA ALA A 652 11.85 1.46 43.33
C ALA A 652 12.23 0.85 44.72
N GLU A 653 13.46 0.29 44.81
CA GLU A 653 13.99 -0.27 46.09
C GLU A 653 14.19 0.78 47.16
N GLN A 654 14.54 1.99 46.81
CA GLN A 654 14.71 3.11 47.74
C GLN A 654 13.39 3.84 48.02
N GLY A 655 12.29 3.54 47.35
CA GLY A 655 10.98 4.19 47.49
C GLY A 655 10.99 5.67 47.06
N ILE A 656 11.90 6.07 46.15
CA ILE A 656 12.02 7.44 45.65
C ILE A 656 11.45 7.52 44.22
N ALA A 657 10.96 8.70 43.81
CA ALA A 657 10.50 8.91 42.44
C ALA A 657 11.66 8.75 41.46
N GLU A 658 11.41 8.20 40.27
CA GLU A 658 12.40 7.91 39.22
C GLU A 658 13.27 9.16 38.89
N GLU A 659 12.63 10.35 38.82
CA GLU A 659 13.34 11.60 38.54
C GLU A 659 14.30 11.98 39.68
N ALA A 660 13.88 11.75 40.94
CA ALA A 660 14.72 11.99 42.10
C ALA A 660 15.90 11.00 42.17
N ALA A 661 15.65 9.71 41.84
CA ALA A 661 16.68 8.68 41.80
C ALA A 661 17.73 8.93 40.74
N ILE A 662 17.34 9.42 39.56
CA ILE A 662 18.28 9.79 38.48
C ILE A 662 19.17 10.93 38.95
N LYS A 663 18.59 11.96 39.58
CA LYS A 663 19.34 13.11 40.09
C LYS A 663 20.31 12.70 41.21
N GLU A 664 19.83 11.95 42.18
CA GLU A 664 20.62 11.47 43.32
C GLU A 664 21.71 10.47 42.89
N GLY A 665 21.38 9.57 41.98
CA GLY A 665 22.37 8.63 41.37
C GLY A 665 23.45 9.34 40.54
N LEU A 666 23.11 10.40 39.82
CA LEU A 666 24.09 11.24 39.12
C LEU A 666 24.99 12.02 40.10
N GLU A 667 24.43 12.57 41.18
CA GLU A 667 25.18 13.27 42.22
C GLU A 667 26.11 12.32 42.98
N GLN A 668 25.66 11.12 43.33
CA GLN A 668 26.47 10.06 43.92
C GLN A 668 27.61 9.64 42.98
N LYS A 669 27.33 9.36 41.71
CA LYS A 669 28.37 8.98 40.73
C LYS A 669 29.33 10.11 40.42
N ALA A 670 28.87 11.35 40.40
CA ALA A 670 29.75 12.51 40.29
C ALA A 670 30.69 12.66 41.50
N THR A 671 30.18 12.35 42.71
CA THR A 671 30.97 12.36 43.94
C THR A 671 32.00 11.23 43.93
N GLU A 672 31.61 10.00 43.64
CA GLU A 672 32.48 8.84 43.50
C GLU A 672 33.59 9.10 42.44
N PHE A 673 33.22 9.70 41.30
CA PHE A 673 34.14 10.06 40.23
C PHE A 673 35.19 11.10 40.69
N ASN A 674 34.74 12.11 41.41
CA ASN A 674 35.64 13.15 41.95
C ASN A 674 36.54 12.58 43.05
N GLU A 675 36.03 11.71 43.94
CA GLU A 675 36.80 11.02 44.97
C GLU A 675 37.84 10.03 44.39
N ALA A 676 37.52 9.40 43.25
CA ALA A 676 38.41 8.54 42.50
C ALA A 676 39.46 9.31 41.66
N GLY A 677 39.52 10.64 41.79
CA GLY A 677 40.57 11.48 41.16
C GLY A 677 40.16 12.06 39.81
N ALA A 678 38.89 12.00 39.44
CA ALA A 678 38.32 12.56 38.19
C ALA A 678 39.04 12.08 36.88
N GLU A 679 39.59 10.87 36.90
CA GLU A 679 40.23 10.27 35.71
C GLU A 679 39.20 9.40 34.95
N VAL A 680 38.99 9.72 33.66
CA VAL A 680 38.08 9.00 32.76
C VAL A 680 38.63 7.61 32.39
N TYR A 681 39.93 7.39 32.56
CA TYR A 681 40.62 6.11 32.32
C TYR A 681 41.42 5.67 33.52
N SER A 682 40.99 4.60 34.21
CA SER A 682 41.84 3.91 35.16
C SER A 682 42.95 3.14 34.41
N LYS A 683 44.22 3.35 34.76
CA LYS A 683 45.29 2.48 34.29
C LYS A 683 45.03 1.08 34.84
N VAL A 684 44.87 0.09 33.94
CA VAL A 684 44.87 -1.33 34.28
C VAL A 684 46.26 -1.77 34.68
#